data_10a711f7bb3c8c6cd5b5db8b8a36eef0
#
_entry.id   10a711f7bb3c8c6cd5b5db8b8a36eef0
#
_cell.length_a   1.000
_cell.length_b   1.000
_cell.length_c   1.000
_cell.angle_alpha   90.00
_cell.angle_beta   90.00
_cell.angle_gamma   90.00
#
_symmetry.space_group_name_H-M   'P 1'
#
loop_
_entity.id
_entity.type
_entity.pdbx_description
1 polymer ?
#
loop_
_entity_poly.entity_id
_entity_poly.type
_entity_poly.pdbx_seq_one_letter_code
_entity_poly.pdbx_strand_id
1 'polypeptide(L)'
;MPRSSNLVAARTPGVPRRASCGPRVPPTFGQRAASELSPQEHQDLMTETVALKIVQRIAAELSVQPRQVAAAVQLLDEGATVPFIARYRKEVTDNLDDTQLRNLEERLLYLRELEDRRAAIIASIDEQGKLTDELRTAIEGADSKQVLEDLYLPYKPKRRTRAQIAREAGLQPLADALLANPLLDPQTEAAAYVDAEKGVADVKAALDGARDILSEQFGETADLLGKLRDYMFNQGVVSSKVVEGKEHAEEEKFRDYYDYAETIRTVPSHRALALFRGRNAGVLMVKLGLGEELDAQVPHPGEALIARHFGIANQNRPADKWLSDVCRWCWRVKVQPHIENELLTNLRDEAEHEAIRVFARNLKDLLLAAPAGPKAVIGLDPGMRTGVKVAVVDRTGKVLATDVIYPHEPRRDWDGSIAKLARICAQTQAELISIGNGTASRETDKLASELIARHPEFKLQKIVVSEAGASVYSASELAAKEFPDMDVSLRGAVSIARRLQDPLAELVKIEPKAIGVGQYQHDVNQRELARSLDAVVEDCVNAVGVDANTASVALLARVSGLNATLARNIVDYRDANGPFPSREHLRKVPRLGDKTFEQAAGFLRINNGENPLDRSSVHPEAYPVVERMLAKISKHVGEVLGNRDALRGLSPAEFVDDRFGLPTVRDILLELEKPGRDPRPEFKTATFREGVEKVSDLTPGMVLEGVVTNVAAFGAFIDIGVHQDGLVHVSAMSTKFIKDPHEVVKAGQIVKVKVLEVDVKRQRIALTMRMDDEVGVAAARSSGGAQQDRGGAGRSGGGGRGAQQQRSREPEAGGAMAAAFAKLKQK
;
A
#
# COMPACT_ATOMS: atom_id res chain seq x y z
N MET A 1 26.30 8.61 71.52
CA MET A 1 27.36 7.91 72.29
C MET A 1 27.35 6.45 71.82
N PRO A 2 28.50 5.75 71.73
CA PRO A 2 29.80 6.19 71.24
C PRO A 2 30.40 5.21 70.19
N ARG A 3 31.34 5.75 69.39
CA ARG A 3 32.72 5.31 69.14
C ARG A 3 32.95 3.90 68.52
N SER A 4 33.79 3.76 67.55
CA SER A 4 35.24 4.11 67.32
C SER A 4 35.64 3.91 65.88
N SER A 5 36.25 4.80 65.06
CA SER A 5 37.66 5.16 64.98
C SER A 5 38.64 3.97 64.72
N ASN A 6 39.24 3.98 63.48
CA ASN A 6 40.70 3.87 63.25
C ASN A 6 40.92 4.00 61.77
N LEU A 7 41.49 5.03 61.21
CA LEU A 7 42.86 5.53 61.07
C LEU A 7 43.79 4.67 60.21
N VAL A 8 44.07 5.19 59.01
CA VAL A 8 45.34 5.57 58.34
C VAL A 8 46.22 4.48 57.79
N ALA A 9 46.47 4.58 56.50
CA ALA A 9 47.82 4.76 55.96
C ALA A 9 47.78 5.12 54.45
N ALA A 10 48.32 6.30 54.14
CA ALA A 10 48.62 6.79 52.82
C ALA A 10 49.81 6.04 52.22
N ARG A 11 49.71 5.70 50.90
CA ARG A 11 50.92 5.51 50.08
C ARG A 11 50.69 6.13 48.72
N THR A 12 51.58 7.00 48.34
CA THR A 12 51.72 7.76 47.09
C THR A 12 51.94 6.89 45.84
N PRO A 13 51.63 7.41 44.64
CA PRO A 13 51.48 6.61 43.41
C PRO A 13 52.79 6.50 42.65
N GLY A 14 53.06 5.28 42.21
CA GLY A 14 54.06 4.97 41.19
C GLY A 14 53.45 4.99 39.78
N VAL A 15 54.14 5.73 38.92
CA VAL A 15 53.82 5.82 37.46
C VAL A 15 54.10 4.47 36.80
N PRO A 16 53.18 3.89 36.02
CA PRO A 16 53.50 2.82 35.09
C PRO A 16 53.67 3.36 33.66
N ARG A 17 54.73 2.85 33.05
CA ARG A 17 55.21 3.06 31.69
C ARG A 17 54.10 2.74 30.66
N ARG A 18 53.98 3.56 29.62
CA ARG A 18 53.24 3.29 28.38
C ARG A 18 53.73 1.97 27.76
N ALA A 19 52.83 0.98 27.66
CA ALA A 19 52.97 -0.15 26.77
C ALA A 19 52.08 0.15 25.53
N SER A 20 52.71 0.07 24.35
CA SER A 20 52.12 0.20 23.04
C SER A 20 51.06 -0.90 22.82
N CYS A 21 49.78 -0.56 22.71
CA CYS A 21 48.78 -1.48 22.23
C CYS A 21 48.74 -1.42 20.69
N GLY A 22 49.25 -2.45 20.06
CA GLY A 22 48.92 -2.79 18.69
C GLY A 22 47.48 -3.31 18.59
N PRO A 23 46.86 -3.29 17.40
CA PRO A 23 45.47 -3.71 17.24
C PRO A 23 45.32 -5.20 17.62
N ARG A 24 44.49 -5.47 18.60
CA ARG A 24 44.07 -6.84 18.92
C ARG A 24 43.11 -7.29 17.84
N VAL A 25 43.57 -8.23 17.02
CA VAL A 25 42.71 -9.11 16.22
C VAL A 25 41.86 -9.91 17.22
N PRO A 26 40.51 -9.95 17.04
CA PRO A 26 39.68 -10.81 17.87
C PRO A 26 40.07 -12.28 17.64
N PRO A 27 40.05 -13.14 18.68
CA PRO A 27 40.41 -14.52 18.52
C PRO A 27 39.43 -15.22 17.56
N THR A 28 39.98 -15.91 16.56
CA THR A 28 39.27 -16.89 15.75
C THR A 28 38.61 -17.91 16.69
N PHE A 29 37.29 -17.96 16.67
CA PHE A 29 36.53 -19.01 17.36
C PHE A 29 36.93 -20.35 16.75
N GLY A 30 37.73 -21.10 17.51
CA GLY A 30 37.95 -22.50 17.23
C GLY A 30 36.63 -23.25 17.36
N GLN A 31 36.40 -24.16 16.40
CA GLN A 31 35.27 -25.07 16.40
C GLN A 31 35.26 -25.90 17.69
N ARG A 32 34.51 -25.47 18.71
CA ARG A 32 34.06 -26.34 19.78
C ARG A 32 32.92 -27.19 19.21
N ALA A 33 32.93 -28.49 19.46
CA ALA A 33 31.84 -29.36 19.06
C ALA A 33 30.54 -28.88 19.72
N ALA A 34 29.44 -28.86 18.98
CA ALA A 34 28.13 -28.36 19.43
C ALA A 34 27.62 -29.06 20.72
N SER A 35 28.19 -30.14 21.13
CA SER A 35 27.89 -30.89 22.35
C SER A 35 28.46 -30.28 23.66
N GLU A 36 29.24 -29.21 23.59
CA GLU A 36 29.92 -28.60 24.76
C GLU A 36 29.35 -27.23 25.14
N LEU A 37 28.32 -26.74 24.41
CA LEU A 37 27.68 -25.46 24.67
C LEU A 37 26.60 -25.59 25.74
N SER A 38 26.51 -24.59 26.63
CA SER A 38 25.35 -24.48 27.55
C SER A 38 24.06 -24.23 26.78
N PRO A 39 22.88 -24.57 27.35
CA PRO A 39 21.60 -24.30 26.70
C PRO A 39 21.42 -22.84 26.27
N GLN A 40 21.96 -21.88 27.03
CA GLN A 40 21.94 -20.45 26.71
C GLN A 40 22.81 -20.14 25.51
N GLU A 41 24.05 -20.62 25.48
CA GLU A 41 24.98 -20.43 24.34
C GLU A 41 24.45 -21.09 23.06
N HIS A 42 23.75 -22.22 23.21
CA HIS A 42 23.10 -22.89 22.06
C HIS A 42 21.94 -22.06 21.52
N GLN A 43 21.11 -21.47 22.39
CA GLN A 43 20.01 -20.60 22.00
C GLN A 43 20.50 -19.31 21.35
N ASP A 44 21.57 -18.70 21.88
CA ASP A 44 22.18 -17.48 21.32
C ASP A 44 22.77 -17.75 19.94
N LEU A 45 23.47 -18.88 19.74
CA LEU A 45 24.02 -19.31 18.46
C LEU A 45 22.93 -19.58 17.41
N MET A 46 21.81 -20.21 17.81
CA MET A 46 20.66 -20.44 16.94
C MET A 46 20.02 -19.12 16.52
N THR A 47 19.86 -18.18 17.45
CA THR A 47 19.30 -16.85 17.17
C THR A 47 20.20 -16.07 16.19
N GLU A 48 21.51 -16.10 16.36
CA GLU A 48 22.48 -15.47 15.45
C GLU A 48 22.43 -16.10 14.05
N THR A 49 22.32 -17.42 13.97
CA THR A 49 22.20 -18.16 12.69
C THR A 49 20.92 -17.80 11.95
N VAL A 50 19.78 -17.68 12.66
CA VAL A 50 18.49 -17.26 12.09
C VAL A 50 18.56 -15.82 11.58
N ALA A 51 19.14 -14.91 12.38
CA ALA A 51 19.32 -13.52 11.97
C ALA A 51 20.17 -13.41 10.68
N LEU A 52 21.24 -14.20 10.57
CA LEU A 52 22.09 -14.23 9.38
C LEU A 52 21.33 -14.76 8.14
N LYS A 53 20.50 -15.80 8.29
CA LYS A 53 19.64 -16.32 7.19
C LYS A 53 18.66 -15.25 6.71
N ILE A 54 18.00 -14.53 7.63
CA ILE A 54 17.07 -13.44 7.30
C ILE A 54 17.80 -12.34 6.51
N VAL A 55 18.96 -11.91 6.98
CA VAL A 55 19.78 -10.87 6.33
C VAL A 55 20.19 -11.29 4.91
N GLN A 56 20.66 -12.53 4.72
CA GLN A 56 21.05 -13.04 3.40
C GLN A 56 19.88 -13.09 2.44
N ARG A 57 18.69 -13.50 2.91
CA ARG A 57 17.48 -13.60 2.12
C ARG A 57 17.00 -12.24 1.66
N ILE A 58 16.87 -11.27 2.58
CA ILE A 58 16.49 -9.90 2.24
C ILE A 58 17.48 -9.29 1.26
N ALA A 59 18.78 -9.51 1.45
CA ALA A 59 19.80 -9.01 0.55
C ALA A 59 19.66 -9.54 -0.88
N ALA A 60 19.35 -10.83 -1.03
CA ALA A 60 19.09 -11.45 -2.32
C ALA A 60 17.81 -10.89 -2.97
N GLU A 61 16.72 -10.76 -2.21
CA GLU A 61 15.43 -10.24 -2.68
C GLU A 61 15.53 -8.76 -3.15
N LEU A 62 16.28 -7.94 -2.42
CA LEU A 62 16.48 -6.51 -2.74
C LEU A 62 17.67 -6.26 -3.69
N SER A 63 18.41 -7.30 -4.07
CA SER A 63 19.62 -7.20 -4.90
C SER A 63 20.69 -6.26 -4.31
N VAL A 64 20.89 -6.33 -2.99
CA VAL A 64 21.88 -5.54 -2.23
C VAL A 64 22.85 -6.45 -1.47
N GLN A 65 23.89 -5.87 -0.86
CA GLN A 65 24.85 -6.65 -0.09
C GLN A 65 24.31 -7.02 1.31
N PRO A 66 24.61 -8.22 1.83
CA PRO A 66 24.17 -8.61 3.18
C PRO A 66 24.61 -7.65 4.29
N ARG A 67 25.78 -7.02 4.17
CA ARG A 67 26.27 -6.02 5.12
C ARG A 67 25.35 -4.78 5.21
N GLN A 68 24.78 -4.35 4.08
CA GLN A 68 23.85 -3.22 4.03
C GLN A 68 22.57 -3.53 4.79
N VAL A 69 22.03 -4.73 4.57
CA VAL A 69 20.85 -5.21 5.27
C VAL A 69 21.12 -5.37 6.77
N ALA A 70 22.23 -5.98 7.16
CA ALA A 70 22.60 -6.16 8.57
C ALA A 70 22.70 -4.81 9.30
N ALA A 71 23.36 -3.83 8.68
CA ALA A 71 23.47 -2.48 9.23
C ALA A 71 22.11 -1.77 9.36
N ALA A 72 21.24 -1.90 8.35
CA ALA A 72 19.90 -1.33 8.40
C ALA A 72 19.02 -2.00 9.47
N VAL A 73 19.07 -3.33 9.59
CA VAL A 73 18.37 -4.09 10.63
C VAL A 73 18.80 -3.65 12.02
N GLN A 74 20.11 -3.50 12.25
CA GLN A 74 20.63 -3.02 13.54
C GLN A 74 20.06 -1.63 13.87
N LEU A 75 20.09 -0.68 12.93
CA LEU A 75 19.56 0.67 13.15
C LEU A 75 18.05 0.66 13.45
N LEU A 76 17.27 -0.18 12.74
CA LEU A 76 15.84 -0.34 12.99
C LEU A 76 15.57 -0.94 14.38
N ASP A 77 16.33 -1.95 14.79
CA ASP A 77 16.21 -2.57 16.11
C ASP A 77 16.63 -1.63 17.25
N GLU A 78 17.55 -0.71 16.99
CA GLU A 78 17.87 0.40 17.87
C GLU A 78 16.78 1.48 17.90
N GLY A 79 15.75 1.37 17.06
CA GLY A 79 14.58 2.27 17.01
C GLY A 79 14.81 3.51 16.16
N ALA A 80 15.75 3.46 15.20
CA ALA A 80 15.86 4.50 14.19
C ALA A 80 14.73 4.36 13.16
N THR A 81 14.21 5.49 12.68
CA THR A 81 13.15 5.49 11.66
C THR A 81 13.72 5.38 10.25
N VAL A 82 12.92 4.88 9.31
CA VAL A 82 13.33 4.75 7.91
C VAL A 82 13.77 6.10 7.30
N PRO A 83 13.04 7.23 7.47
CA PRO A 83 13.50 8.51 6.93
C PRO A 83 14.85 8.96 7.50
N PHE A 84 15.10 8.71 8.78
CA PHE A 84 16.38 9.05 9.42
C PHE A 84 17.53 8.21 8.86
N ILE A 85 17.33 6.91 8.72
CA ILE A 85 18.34 6.00 8.15
C ILE A 85 18.66 6.40 6.71
N ALA A 86 17.64 6.57 5.87
CA ALA A 86 17.79 6.90 4.45
C ALA A 86 18.56 8.22 4.23
N ARG A 87 18.39 9.19 5.12
CA ARG A 87 18.96 10.51 4.94
C ARG A 87 20.26 10.74 5.68
N TYR A 88 20.40 10.23 6.92
CA TYR A 88 21.49 10.57 7.81
C TYR A 88 22.40 9.41 8.23
N ARG A 89 22.15 8.20 7.72
CA ARG A 89 22.97 6.99 7.99
C ARG A 89 23.39 6.27 6.69
N LYS A 90 23.57 7.05 5.61
CA LYS A 90 23.91 6.55 4.27
C LYS A 90 25.21 5.76 4.23
N GLU A 91 26.22 6.19 4.97
CA GLU A 91 27.51 5.51 5.05
C GLU A 91 27.40 4.14 5.70
N VAL A 92 26.58 4.04 6.74
CA VAL A 92 26.36 2.80 7.50
C VAL A 92 25.64 1.76 6.65
N THR A 93 24.64 2.20 5.87
CA THR A 93 23.81 1.34 5.00
C THR A 93 24.33 1.24 3.56
N ASP A 94 25.47 1.90 3.26
CA ASP A 94 26.03 1.98 1.90
C ASP A 94 24.95 2.42 0.88
N ASN A 95 24.27 3.53 1.19
CA ASN A 95 23.26 4.24 0.37
C ASN A 95 21.96 3.47 0.08
N LEU A 96 21.43 2.68 1.00
CA LEU A 96 20.05 2.21 0.87
C LEU A 96 19.09 3.40 0.85
N ASP A 97 18.20 3.44 -0.15
CA ASP A 97 17.19 4.47 -0.27
C ASP A 97 15.94 4.19 0.60
N ASP A 98 15.03 5.16 0.68
CA ASP A 98 13.79 5.07 1.45
C ASP A 98 12.90 3.89 1.01
N THR A 99 12.80 3.66 -0.30
CA THR A 99 12.01 2.55 -0.86
C THR A 99 12.62 1.19 -0.50
N GLN A 100 13.94 1.05 -0.63
CA GLN A 100 14.66 -0.17 -0.25
C GLN A 100 14.52 -0.44 1.26
N LEU A 101 14.62 0.59 2.09
CA LEU A 101 14.48 0.47 3.55
C LEU A 101 13.06 0.13 3.98
N ARG A 102 12.01 0.68 3.33
CA ARG A 102 10.62 0.30 3.60
C ARG A 102 10.35 -1.15 3.21
N ASN A 103 10.83 -1.57 2.05
CA ASN A 103 10.72 -2.97 1.62
C ASN A 103 11.49 -3.91 2.57
N LEU A 104 12.66 -3.49 3.05
CA LEU A 104 13.45 -4.24 4.03
C LEU A 104 12.68 -4.37 5.36
N GLU A 105 12.12 -3.29 5.88
CA GLU A 105 11.33 -3.26 7.12
C GLU A 105 10.13 -4.22 7.05
N GLU A 106 9.37 -4.16 5.95
CA GLU A 106 8.22 -5.04 5.72
C GLU A 106 8.65 -6.52 5.63
N ARG A 107 9.73 -6.78 4.88
CA ARG A 107 10.24 -8.12 4.67
C ARG A 107 10.85 -8.71 5.93
N LEU A 108 11.53 -7.89 6.71
CA LEU A 108 12.09 -8.27 8.02
C LEU A 108 10.99 -8.74 8.97
N LEU A 109 9.88 -8.00 9.05
CA LEU A 109 8.74 -8.37 9.88
C LEU A 109 8.18 -9.73 9.47
N TYR A 110 7.93 -9.92 8.15
CA TYR A 110 7.42 -11.20 7.62
C TYR A 110 8.35 -12.37 7.93
N LEU A 111 9.66 -12.21 7.73
CA LEU A 111 10.61 -13.29 7.94
C LEU A 111 10.81 -13.62 9.42
N ARG A 112 10.75 -12.63 10.31
CA ARG A 112 10.74 -12.86 11.77
C ARG A 112 9.51 -13.68 12.18
N GLU A 113 8.32 -13.29 11.71
CA GLU A 113 7.09 -14.06 11.96
C GLU A 113 7.16 -15.49 11.39
N LEU A 114 7.82 -15.69 10.23
CA LEU A 114 8.02 -17.01 9.64
C LEU A 114 8.92 -17.88 10.53
N GLU A 115 10.00 -17.32 11.06
CA GLU A 115 10.92 -18.05 11.95
C GLU A 115 10.28 -18.37 13.32
N ASP A 116 9.54 -17.41 13.89
CA ASP A 116 8.76 -17.64 15.11
C ASP A 116 7.75 -18.79 14.92
N ARG A 117 7.07 -18.79 13.78
CA ARG A 117 6.13 -19.86 13.44
C ARG A 117 6.83 -21.19 13.23
N ARG A 118 8.00 -21.21 12.58
CA ARG A 118 8.85 -22.41 12.39
C ARG A 118 9.24 -23.00 13.73
N ALA A 119 9.74 -22.19 14.65
CA ALA A 119 10.13 -22.63 15.97
C ALA A 119 8.95 -23.24 16.75
N ALA A 120 7.78 -22.61 16.69
CA ALA A 120 6.56 -23.10 17.32
C ALA A 120 6.11 -24.45 16.74
N ILE A 121 6.24 -24.65 15.42
CA ILE A 121 5.89 -25.92 14.77
C ILE A 121 6.87 -27.02 15.16
N ILE A 122 8.17 -26.75 15.13
CA ILE A 122 9.20 -27.72 15.55
C ILE A 122 8.93 -28.17 17.00
N ALA A 123 8.71 -27.22 17.91
CA ALA A 123 8.40 -27.53 19.30
C ALA A 123 7.15 -28.40 19.45
N SER A 124 6.08 -28.06 18.71
CA SER A 124 4.82 -28.79 18.77
C SER A 124 4.93 -30.23 18.23
N ILE A 125 5.77 -30.50 17.23
CA ILE A 125 6.01 -31.84 16.68
C ILE A 125 6.93 -32.63 17.61
N ASP A 126 7.93 -31.99 18.20
CA ASP A 126 8.87 -32.57 19.14
C ASP A 126 8.16 -33.04 20.43
N GLU A 127 7.27 -32.20 20.99
CA GLU A 127 6.40 -32.55 22.12
C GLU A 127 5.54 -33.80 21.85
N GLN A 128 5.19 -34.08 20.59
CA GLN A 128 4.46 -35.25 20.17
C GLN A 128 5.36 -36.49 19.99
N GLY A 129 6.70 -36.33 20.10
CA GLY A 129 7.69 -37.37 19.85
C GLY A 129 7.73 -37.87 18.40
N LYS A 130 7.34 -36.99 17.44
CA LYS A 130 7.23 -37.33 16.00
C LYS A 130 8.23 -36.60 15.11
N LEU A 131 9.11 -35.80 15.69
CA LEU A 131 10.09 -35.03 14.94
C LEU A 131 11.26 -35.94 14.53
N THR A 132 11.34 -36.26 13.23
CA THR A 132 12.50 -36.94 12.64
C THR A 132 13.49 -35.94 12.08
N ASP A 133 14.74 -36.37 11.82
CA ASP A 133 15.78 -35.48 11.26
C ASP A 133 15.44 -35.03 9.84
N GLU A 134 14.79 -35.88 9.05
CA GLU A 134 14.33 -35.53 7.70
C GLU A 134 13.23 -34.47 7.76
N LEU A 135 12.26 -34.64 8.67
CA LEU A 135 11.16 -33.67 8.86
C LEU A 135 11.70 -32.34 9.38
N ARG A 136 12.63 -32.36 10.34
CA ARG A 136 13.31 -31.14 10.83
C ARG A 136 13.98 -30.43 9.68
N THR A 137 14.75 -31.12 8.85
CA THR A 137 15.43 -30.55 7.68
C THR A 137 14.45 -29.95 6.68
N ALA A 138 13.34 -30.63 6.42
CA ALA A 138 12.29 -30.13 5.53
C ALA A 138 11.63 -28.85 6.09
N ILE A 139 11.30 -28.81 7.39
CA ILE A 139 10.74 -27.64 8.07
C ILE A 139 11.72 -26.47 8.08
N GLU A 140 12.99 -26.71 8.36
CA GLU A 140 14.06 -25.68 8.34
C GLU A 140 14.33 -25.13 6.94
N GLY A 141 14.10 -25.95 5.90
CA GLY A 141 14.22 -25.56 4.49
C GLY A 141 12.99 -24.90 3.88
N ALA A 142 11.86 -24.85 4.60
CA ALA A 142 10.61 -24.28 4.06
C ALA A 142 10.74 -22.76 3.81
N ASP A 143 10.47 -22.34 2.57
CA ASP A 143 10.69 -20.93 2.15
C ASP A 143 9.49 -20.00 2.40
N SER A 144 8.35 -20.53 2.75
CA SER A 144 7.13 -19.77 2.95
C SER A 144 6.29 -20.32 4.10
N LYS A 145 5.41 -19.48 4.65
CA LYS A 145 4.41 -19.92 5.65
C LYS A 145 3.55 -21.07 5.11
N GLN A 146 3.25 -21.06 3.80
CA GLN A 146 2.44 -22.08 3.16
C GLN A 146 3.09 -23.47 3.22
N VAL A 147 4.33 -23.57 2.72
CA VAL A 147 5.09 -24.84 2.74
C VAL A 147 5.26 -25.34 4.18
N LEU A 148 5.48 -24.40 5.11
CA LEU A 148 5.62 -24.70 6.53
C LEU A 148 4.33 -25.27 7.13
N GLU A 149 3.17 -24.71 6.81
CA GLU A 149 1.88 -25.21 7.27
C GLU A 149 1.52 -26.57 6.62
N ASP A 150 1.90 -26.78 5.35
CA ASP A 150 1.70 -28.09 4.69
C ASP A 150 2.49 -29.21 5.38
N LEU A 151 3.75 -28.94 5.75
CA LEU A 151 4.58 -29.89 6.50
C LEU A 151 4.03 -30.15 7.91
N TYR A 152 3.40 -29.14 8.51
CA TYR A 152 2.79 -29.25 9.83
C TYR A 152 1.41 -29.93 9.82
N LEU A 153 0.72 -29.95 8.69
CA LEU A 153 -0.68 -30.39 8.57
C LEU A 153 -0.97 -31.79 9.16
N PRO A 154 -0.10 -32.82 8.99
CA PRO A 154 -0.30 -34.16 9.60
C PRO A 154 -0.18 -34.14 11.13
N TYR A 155 0.56 -33.17 11.70
CA TYR A 155 0.90 -33.10 13.14
C TYR A 155 0.05 -32.09 13.89
N LYS A 156 -0.70 -31.22 13.15
CA LYS A 156 -1.54 -30.19 13.72
C LYS A 156 -2.63 -30.78 14.60
N PRO A 157 -2.78 -30.33 15.86
CA PRO A 157 -3.86 -30.81 16.72
C PRO A 157 -5.23 -30.59 16.05
N LYS A 158 -5.96 -31.66 15.82
CA LYS A 158 -7.26 -31.65 15.15
C LYS A 158 -8.36 -32.08 16.11
N ARG A 159 -9.58 -31.61 15.85
CA ARG A 159 -10.76 -32.27 16.44
C ARG A 159 -10.85 -33.68 15.90
N ARG A 160 -11.44 -34.59 16.66
CA ARG A 160 -11.61 -36.01 16.28
C ARG A 160 -12.17 -36.12 14.86
N THR A 161 -11.31 -36.54 13.90
CA THR A 161 -11.67 -36.68 12.48
C THR A 161 -12.34 -38.04 12.23
N ARG A 162 -13.05 -38.18 11.08
CA ARG A 162 -13.60 -39.49 10.66
C ARG A 162 -12.50 -40.52 10.48
N ALA A 163 -11.37 -40.14 9.93
CA ALA A 163 -10.20 -41.01 9.80
C ALA A 163 -9.66 -41.45 11.17
N GLN A 164 -9.64 -40.54 12.16
CA GLN A 164 -9.22 -40.89 13.51
C GLN A 164 -10.21 -41.90 14.17
N ILE A 165 -11.50 -41.66 14.00
CA ILE A 165 -12.52 -42.60 14.46
C ILE A 165 -12.33 -43.98 13.82
N ALA A 166 -12.05 -44.03 12.52
CA ALA A 166 -11.78 -45.25 11.79
C ALA A 166 -10.50 -45.97 12.27
N ARG A 167 -9.44 -45.22 12.60
CA ARG A 167 -8.21 -45.77 13.22
C ARG A 167 -8.47 -46.36 14.61
N GLU A 168 -9.23 -45.63 15.42
CA GLU A 168 -9.65 -46.12 16.76
C GLU A 168 -10.50 -47.38 16.66
N ALA A 169 -11.30 -47.51 15.58
CA ALA A 169 -12.05 -48.77 15.28
C ALA A 169 -11.16 -49.89 14.72
N GLY A 170 -9.86 -49.63 14.48
CA GLY A 170 -8.91 -50.66 14.04
C GLY A 170 -8.86 -50.88 12.53
N LEU A 171 -9.31 -49.89 11.72
CA LEU A 171 -9.37 -49.99 10.25
C LEU A 171 -8.10 -49.61 9.52
N GLN A 172 -7.03 -49.13 10.21
CA GLN A 172 -5.76 -48.77 9.57
C GLN A 172 -5.13 -49.95 8.79
N PRO A 173 -5.05 -51.20 9.33
CA PRO A 173 -4.48 -52.33 8.60
C PRO A 173 -5.24 -52.67 7.32
N LEU A 174 -6.56 -52.49 7.29
CA LEU A 174 -7.38 -52.71 6.08
C LEU A 174 -7.00 -51.66 4.99
N ALA A 175 -6.88 -50.40 5.40
CA ALA A 175 -6.49 -49.31 4.50
C ALA A 175 -5.11 -49.57 3.90
N ASP A 176 -4.14 -49.93 4.73
CA ASP A 176 -2.76 -50.18 4.33
C ASP A 176 -2.64 -51.41 3.42
N ALA A 177 -3.36 -52.51 3.74
CA ALA A 177 -3.36 -53.74 2.94
C ALA A 177 -3.92 -53.52 1.54
N LEU A 178 -5.06 -52.82 1.42
CA LEU A 178 -5.69 -52.55 0.12
C LEU A 178 -4.83 -51.59 -0.75
N LEU A 179 -4.13 -50.64 -0.13
CA LEU A 179 -3.20 -49.74 -0.85
C LEU A 179 -1.95 -50.48 -1.32
N ALA A 180 -1.36 -51.33 -0.44
CA ALA A 180 -0.12 -52.05 -0.73
C ALA A 180 -0.32 -53.21 -1.72
N ASN A 181 -1.47 -53.89 -1.68
CA ASN A 181 -1.76 -55.04 -2.55
C ASN A 181 -3.13 -54.91 -3.25
N PRO A 182 -3.21 -54.31 -4.41
CA PRO A 182 -4.44 -54.16 -5.18
C PRO A 182 -5.06 -55.47 -5.74
N LEU A 183 -4.40 -56.60 -5.57
CA LEU A 183 -4.95 -57.90 -5.91
C LEU A 183 -5.97 -58.44 -4.88
N LEU A 184 -6.00 -57.84 -3.69
CA LEU A 184 -7.00 -58.16 -2.68
C LEU A 184 -8.38 -57.67 -3.09
N ASP A 185 -9.41 -58.48 -2.83
CA ASP A 185 -10.79 -58.08 -3.03
C ASP A 185 -11.28 -57.23 -1.85
N PRO A 186 -11.62 -55.94 -2.02
CA PRO A 186 -11.99 -55.07 -0.93
C PRO A 186 -13.15 -55.57 -0.09
N GLN A 187 -14.15 -56.21 -0.72
CA GLN A 187 -15.32 -56.75 0.00
C GLN A 187 -14.96 -57.89 0.94
N THR A 188 -14.12 -58.79 0.44
CA THR A 188 -13.65 -59.95 1.18
C THR A 188 -12.75 -59.56 2.35
N GLU A 189 -11.78 -58.67 2.10
CA GLU A 189 -10.87 -58.18 3.13
C GLU A 189 -11.60 -57.38 4.22
N ALA A 190 -12.52 -56.52 3.85
CA ALA A 190 -13.25 -55.68 4.80
C ALA A 190 -14.19 -56.47 5.71
N ALA A 191 -14.63 -57.66 5.29
CA ALA A 191 -15.48 -58.51 6.08
C ALA A 191 -14.83 -58.94 7.43
N ALA A 192 -13.50 -59.08 7.45
CA ALA A 192 -12.74 -59.41 8.66
C ALA A 192 -12.67 -58.27 9.69
N TYR A 193 -13.04 -57.05 9.32
CA TYR A 193 -12.98 -55.84 10.17
C TYR A 193 -14.37 -55.36 10.62
N VAL A 194 -15.42 -56.10 10.33
CA VAL A 194 -16.79 -55.81 10.80
C VAL A 194 -16.88 -56.07 12.31
N ASP A 195 -17.15 -55.02 13.08
CA ASP A 195 -17.23 -55.05 14.53
C ASP A 195 -18.22 -53.98 15.01
N ALA A 196 -19.43 -54.41 15.33
CA ALA A 196 -20.49 -53.51 15.76
C ALA A 196 -20.19 -52.82 17.10
N GLU A 197 -19.39 -53.43 17.98
CA GLU A 197 -19.01 -52.83 19.26
C GLU A 197 -18.05 -51.64 19.06
N LYS A 198 -17.23 -51.67 18.00
CA LYS A 198 -16.36 -50.59 17.58
C LYS A 198 -17.00 -49.61 16.60
N GLY A 199 -18.29 -49.77 16.34
CA GLY A 199 -19.04 -48.89 15.44
C GLY A 199 -18.89 -49.24 13.96
N VAL A 200 -18.32 -50.37 13.58
CA VAL A 200 -18.20 -50.89 12.21
C VAL A 200 -19.32 -51.91 11.95
N ALA A 201 -20.48 -51.40 11.56
CA ALA A 201 -21.69 -52.23 11.48
C ALA A 201 -21.68 -53.22 10.31
N ASP A 202 -21.03 -52.92 9.21
CA ASP A 202 -21.01 -53.75 8.00
C ASP A 202 -19.72 -53.51 7.17
N VAL A 203 -19.56 -54.28 6.12
CA VAL A 203 -18.44 -54.22 5.17
C VAL A 203 -18.33 -52.84 4.52
N LYS A 204 -19.46 -52.19 4.27
CA LYS A 204 -19.46 -50.84 3.72
C LYS A 204 -18.88 -49.84 4.71
N ALA A 205 -19.27 -49.91 5.98
CA ALA A 205 -18.72 -49.07 7.04
C ALA A 205 -17.21 -49.27 7.20
N ALA A 206 -16.71 -50.48 7.10
CA ALA A 206 -15.28 -50.79 7.10
C ALA A 206 -14.54 -50.13 5.92
N LEU A 207 -15.07 -50.27 4.69
CA LEU A 207 -14.49 -49.67 3.49
C LEU A 207 -14.58 -48.15 3.52
N ASP A 208 -15.67 -47.53 4.02
CA ASP A 208 -15.81 -46.10 4.19
C ASP A 208 -14.80 -45.58 5.21
N GLY A 209 -14.57 -46.30 6.32
CA GLY A 209 -13.53 -45.94 7.29
C GLY A 209 -12.11 -46.03 6.71
N ALA A 210 -11.79 -47.09 5.99
CA ALA A 210 -10.51 -47.26 5.29
C ALA A 210 -10.29 -46.13 4.23
N ARG A 211 -11.35 -45.79 3.48
CA ARG A 211 -11.33 -44.66 2.55
C ARG A 211 -11.03 -43.33 3.26
N ASP A 212 -11.68 -43.08 4.41
CA ASP A 212 -11.47 -41.82 5.17
C ASP A 212 -10.03 -41.76 5.73
N ILE A 213 -9.42 -42.87 6.11
CA ILE A 213 -8.01 -42.98 6.50
C ILE A 213 -7.09 -42.61 5.32
N LEU A 214 -7.25 -43.28 4.17
CA LEU A 214 -6.41 -43.00 2.99
C LEU A 214 -6.61 -41.59 2.46
N SER A 215 -7.84 -41.08 2.45
CA SER A 215 -8.12 -39.70 2.02
C SER A 215 -7.47 -38.67 2.92
N GLU A 216 -7.35 -38.94 4.23
CA GLU A 216 -6.61 -38.07 5.14
C GLU A 216 -5.11 -38.13 4.86
N GLN A 217 -4.55 -39.30 4.73
CA GLN A 217 -3.13 -39.48 4.38
C GLN A 217 -2.76 -38.83 3.07
N PHE A 218 -3.55 -39.00 2.01
CA PHE A 218 -3.31 -38.39 0.69
C PHE A 218 -3.42 -36.89 0.76
N GLY A 219 -4.47 -36.36 1.43
CA GLY A 219 -4.74 -34.94 1.53
C GLY A 219 -3.81 -34.18 2.47
N GLU A 220 -2.92 -34.86 3.21
CA GLU A 220 -1.96 -34.26 4.12
C GLU A 220 -0.51 -34.50 3.66
N THR A 221 -0.32 -34.98 2.44
CA THR A 221 1.01 -35.18 1.86
C THR A 221 1.50 -33.87 1.24
N ALA A 222 2.45 -33.19 1.87
CA ALA A 222 2.93 -31.84 1.49
C ALA A 222 3.43 -31.76 0.04
N ASP A 223 4.24 -32.72 -0.43
CA ASP A 223 4.73 -32.76 -1.83
C ASP A 223 3.58 -32.89 -2.86
N LEU A 224 2.56 -33.66 -2.54
CA LEU A 224 1.36 -33.78 -3.39
C LEU A 224 0.56 -32.48 -3.39
N LEU A 225 0.34 -31.88 -2.22
CA LEU A 225 -0.36 -30.59 -2.12
C LEU A 225 0.36 -29.50 -2.92
N GLY A 226 1.69 -29.43 -2.83
CA GLY A 226 2.50 -28.51 -3.65
C GLY A 226 2.26 -28.71 -5.15
N LYS A 227 2.35 -29.94 -5.65
CA LYS A 227 2.12 -30.26 -7.08
C LYS A 227 0.69 -29.94 -7.56
N LEU A 228 -0.31 -30.22 -6.71
CA LEU A 228 -1.71 -29.91 -7.03
C LEU A 228 -1.99 -28.42 -7.02
N ARG A 229 -1.40 -27.68 -6.09
CA ARG A 229 -1.46 -26.22 -6.00
C ARG A 229 -0.86 -25.59 -7.26
N ASP A 230 0.37 -25.99 -7.63
CA ASP A 230 1.04 -25.49 -8.84
C ASP A 230 0.22 -25.79 -10.09
N TYR A 231 -0.36 -26.99 -10.18
CA TYR A 231 -1.23 -27.33 -11.28
C TYR A 231 -2.46 -26.41 -11.35
N MET A 232 -3.17 -26.24 -10.21
CA MET A 232 -4.36 -25.38 -10.15
C MET A 232 -4.04 -23.91 -10.34
N PHE A 233 -2.89 -23.43 -9.90
CA PHE A 233 -2.44 -22.07 -10.13
C PHE A 233 -2.14 -21.81 -11.62
N ASN A 234 -1.54 -22.79 -12.31
CA ASN A 234 -1.16 -22.65 -13.72
C ASN A 234 -2.32 -22.84 -14.69
N GLN A 235 -3.28 -23.70 -14.38
CA GLN A 235 -4.39 -24.10 -15.27
C GLN A 235 -5.75 -23.63 -14.77
N GLY A 236 -5.83 -23.15 -13.53
CA GLY A 236 -7.08 -22.80 -12.90
C GLY A 236 -7.72 -21.56 -13.49
N VAL A 237 -9.03 -21.58 -13.58
CA VAL A 237 -9.90 -20.50 -14.05
C VAL A 237 -10.78 -20.07 -12.90
N VAL A 238 -10.69 -18.78 -12.56
CA VAL A 238 -11.63 -18.14 -11.63
C VAL A 238 -12.90 -17.84 -12.41
N SER A 239 -13.99 -18.40 -11.97
CA SER A 239 -15.31 -18.18 -12.56
C SER A 239 -16.27 -17.57 -11.55
N SER A 240 -17.18 -16.73 -12.03
CA SER A 240 -18.28 -16.25 -11.21
C SER A 240 -19.61 -16.35 -11.94
N LYS A 241 -20.64 -16.66 -11.17
CA LYS A 241 -22.04 -16.65 -11.63
C LYS A 241 -22.89 -15.88 -10.64
N VAL A 242 -23.93 -15.20 -11.14
CA VAL A 242 -24.90 -14.54 -10.28
C VAL A 242 -25.66 -15.58 -9.46
N VAL A 243 -25.97 -15.27 -8.20
CA VAL A 243 -26.83 -16.09 -7.36
C VAL A 243 -28.27 -15.89 -7.82
N GLU A 244 -29.00 -16.98 -8.06
CA GLU A 244 -30.39 -16.93 -8.52
C GLU A 244 -31.27 -16.02 -7.66
N GLY A 245 -32.03 -15.14 -8.32
CA GLY A 245 -32.88 -14.15 -7.65
C GLY A 245 -32.15 -12.87 -7.20
N LYS A 246 -30.86 -12.72 -7.54
CA LYS A 246 -30.04 -11.55 -7.17
C LYS A 246 -29.72 -10.61 -8.35
N GLU A 247 -30.55 -10.58 -9.40
CA GLU A 247 -30.35 -9.78 -10.61
C GLU A 247 -31.05 -8.41 -10.55
N HIS A 248 -31.28 -7.86 -9.35
CA HIS A 248 -32.04 -6.60 -9.15
C HIS A 248 -31.18 -5.34 -9.35
N ALA A 249 -31.83 -4.19 -9.55
CA ALA A 249 -31.19 -2.92 -9.89
C ALA A 249 -30.08 -2.46 -8.92
N GLU A 250 -30.17 -2.76 -7.63
CA GLU A 250 -29.10 -2.44 -6.66
C GLU A 250 -27.83 -3.30 -6.84
N GLU A 251 -27.96 -4.44 -7.47
CA GLU A 251 -26.93 -5.44 -7.72
C GLU A 251 -26.32 -5.32 -9.12
N GLU A 252 -26.91 -4.46 -9.99
CA GLU A 252 -26.48 -4.22 -11.37
C GLU A 252 -24.99 -3.80 -11.50
N LYS A 253 -24.42 -3.24 -10.43
CA LYS A 253 -22.99 -2.89 -10.36
C LYS A 253 -22.05 -4.10 -10.52
N PHE A 254 -22.54 -5.35 -10.33
CA PHE A 254 -21.78 -6.59 -10.52
C PHE A 254 -22.11 -7.28 -11.85
N ARG A 255 -22.92 -6.71 -12.71
CA ARG A 255 -23.41 -7.31 -13.95
C ARG A 255 -22.31 -7.84 -14.86
N ASP A 256 -21.17 -7.14 -14.94
CA ASP A 256 -20.01 -7.55 -15.74
C ASP A 256 -19.40 -8.87 -15.25
N TYR A 257 -19.77 -9.33 -14.06
CA TYR A 257 -19.30 -10.55 -13.39
C TYR A 257 -20.38 -11.61 -13.17
N TYR A 258 -21.58 -11.43 -13.75
CA TYR A 258 -22.69 -12.41 -13.64
C TYR A 258 -22.40 -13.72 -14.38
N ASP A 259 -21.60 -13.66 -15.42
CA ASP A 259 -21.04 -14.80 -16.13
C ASP A 259 -19.61 -14.45 -16.57
N TYR A 260 -18.67 -14.75 -15.71
CA TYR A 260 -17.28 -14.34 -15.88
C TYR A 260 -16.34 -15.53 -15.69
N ALA A 261 -15.30 -15.62 -16.51
CA ALA A 261 -14.24 -16.62 -16.40
C ALA A 261 -12.90 -16.03 -16.87
N GLU A 262 -11.85 -16.15 -16.06
CA GLU A 262 -10.50 -15.74 -16.40
C GLU A 262 -9.48 -16.62 -15.66
N THR A 263 -8.33 -16.89 -16.29
CA THR A 263 -7.25 -17.69 -15.69
C THR A 263 -6.73 -16.99 -14.42
N ILE A 264 -6.61 -17.71 -13.30
CA ILE A 264 -6.21 -17.16 -12.00
C ILE A 264 -4.91 -16.34 -12.07
N ARG A 265 -3.95 -16.78 -12.89
CA ARG A 265 -2.67 -16.06 -13.09
C ARG A 265 -2.79 -14.68 -13.72
N THR A 266 -3.86 -14.41 -14.43
CA THR A 266 -4.03 -13.20 -15.25
C THR A 266 -5.12 -12.26 -14.74
N VAL A 267 -5.88 -12.68 -13.71
CA VAL A 267 -6.95 -11.86 -13.12
C VAL A 267 -6.35 -10.57 -12.55
N PRO A 268 -6.69 -9.39 -13.10
CA PRO A 268 -6.21 -8.13 -12.54
C PRO A 268 -6.76 -7.86 -11.14
N SER A 269 -5.96 -7.24 -10.28
CA SER A 269 -6.31 -6.97 -8.87
C SER A 269 -7.67 -6.29 -8.69
N HIS A 270 -8.00 -5.29 -9.53
CA HIS A 270 -9.29 -4.59 -9.43
C HIS A 270 -10.49 -5.47 -9.78
N ARG A 271 -10.34 -6.47 -10.69
CA ARG A 271 -11.38 -7.47 -10.99
C ARG A 271 -11.51 -8.49 -9.88
N ALA A 272 -10.38 -8.96 -9.34
CA ALA A 272 -10.38 -9.87 -8.19
C ALA A 272 -11.13 -9.24 -7.01
N LEU A 273 -10.84 -7.98 -6.65
CA LEU A 273 -11.55 -7.26 -5.59
C LEU A 273 -13.05 -7.06 -5.89
N ALA A 274 -13.42 -6.81 -7.16
CA ALA A 274 -14.82 -6.73 -7.55
C ALA A 274 -15.55 -8.07 -7.36
N LEU A 275 -14.93 -9.19 -7.76
CA LEU A 275 -15.45 -10.54 -7.56
C LEU A 275 -15.64 -10.87 -6.07
N PHE A 276 -14.64 -10.60 -5.23
CA PHE A 276 -14.73 -10.83 -3.79
C PHE A 276 -15.76 -9.93 -3.11
N ARG A 277 -15.90 -8.67 -3.54
CA ARG A 277 -16.97 -7.78 -3.07
C ARG A 277 -18.34 -8.32 -3.43
N GLY A 278 -18.53 -8.79 -4.67
CA GLY A 278 -19.78 -9.41 -5.12
C GLY A 278 -20.11 -10.70 -4.34
N ARG A 279 -19.09 -11.52 -4.05
CA ARG A 279 -19.22 -12.71 -3.20
C ARG A 279 -19.63 -12.34 -1.76
N ASN A 280 -18.97 -11.37 -1.17
CA ASN A 280 -19.24 -10.90 0.20
C ASN A 280 -20.64 -10.26 0.31
N ALA A 281 -21.13 -9.61 -0.76
CA ALA A 281 -22.49 -9.10 -0.85
C ALA A 281 -23.56 -10.19 -1.10
N GLY A 282 -23.14 -11.47 -1.29
CA GLY A 282 -24.05 -12.56 -1.59
C GLY A 282 -24.69 -12.50 -2.98
N VAL A 283 -24.10 -11.73 -3.91
CA VAL A 283 -24.59 -11.55 -5.29
C VAL A 283 -23.90 -12.52 -6.26
N LEU A 284 -22.61 -12.77 -6.04
CA LEU A 284 -21.79 -13.62 -6.90
C LEU A 284 -21.37 -14.90 -6.17
N MET A 285 -21.45 -16.00 -6.89
CA MET A 285 -20.82 -17.26 -6.51
C MET A 285 -19.51 -17.39 -7.26
N VAL A 286 -18.38 -17.28 -6.53
CA VAL A 286 -17.01 -17.34 -7.11
C VAL A 286 -16.41 -18.70 -6.83
N LYS A 287 -15.85 -19.34 -7.86
CA LYS A 287 -15.22 -20.65 -7.80
C LYS A 287 -13.90 -20.67 -8.57
N LEU A 288 -13.00 -21.57 -8.18
CA LEU A 288 -11.81 -21.94 -8.92
C LEU A 288 -11.96 -23.36 -9.50
N GLY A 289 -11.91 -23.47 -10.81
CA GLY A 289 -12.02 -24.74 -11.51
C GLY A 289 -11.07 -24.80 -12.72
N LEU A 290 -11.28 -25.70 -13.66
CA LEU A 290 -10.49 -25.81 -14.89
C LEU A 290 -11.17 -25.16 -16.11
N GLY A 291 -12.24 -24.39 -15.89
CA GLY A 291 -12.94 -23.60 -16.93
C GLY A 291 -14.02 -24.37 -17.66
N GLU A 292 -13.74 -25.55 -18.19
CA GLU A 292 -14.74 -26.42 -18.83
C GLU A 292 -15.26 -27.45 -17.83
N GLU A 293 -16.57 -27.75 -17.90
CA GLU A 293 -17.13 -28.89 -17.17
C GLU A 293 -16.58 -30.17 -17.82
N LEU A 294 -15.61 -30.79 -17.13
CA LEU A 294 -15.07 -32.06 -17.58
C LEU A 294 -16.19 -33.11 -17.61
N ASP A 295 -16.23 -33.91 -18.68
CA ASP A 295 -17.15 -35.05 -18.76
C ASP A 295 -17.05 -35.87 -17.46
N ALA A 296 -18.19 -36.14 -16.84
CA ALA A 296 -18.25 -36.89 -15.57
C ALA A 296 -17.61 -38.30 -15.65
N GLN A 297 -17.40 -38.82 -16.85
CA GLN A 297 -16.76 -40.10 -17.11
C GLN A 297 -15.22 -40.01 -17.16
N VAL A 298 -14.64 -38.82 -17.31
CA VAL A 298 -13.18 -38.64 -17.35
C VAL A 298 -12.69 -38.25 -15.95
N PRO A 299 -11.68 -38.95 -15.39
CA PRO A 299 -11.10 -38.60 -14.11
C PRO A 299 -10.58 -37.15 -14.15
N HIS A 300 -10.90 -36.37 -13.12
CA HIS A 300 -10.37 -35.02 -12.99
C HIS A 300 -8.82 -35.05 -12.93
N PRO A 301 -8.09 -34.15 -13.56
CA PRO A 301 -6.61 -34.14 -13.52
C PRO A 301 -6.04 -34.19 -12.09
N GLY A 302 -6.71 -33.55 -11.10
CA GLY A 302 -6.34 -33.68 -9.69
C GLY A 302 -6.47 -35.10 -9.14
N GLU A 303 -7.52 -35.85 -9.53
CA GLU A 303 -7.67 -37.27 -9.18
C GLU A 303 -6.52 -38.11 -9.77
N ALA A 304 -6.15 -37.82 -11.04
CA ALA A 304 -5.06 -38.50 -11.74
C ALA A 304 -3.68 -38.18 -11.11
N LEU A 305 -3.46 -36.96 -10.62
CA LEU A 305 -2.22 -36.60 -9.91
C LEU A 305 -2.10 -37.32 -8.57
N ILE A 306 -3.18 -37.42 -7.80
CA ILE A 306 -3.23 -38.22 -6.55
C ILE A 306 -2.91 -39.68 -6.86
N ALA A 307 -3.60 -40.25 -7.84
CA ALA A 307 -3.40 -41.66 -8.23
C ALA A 307 -1.94 -41.94 -8.65
N ARG A 308 -1.35 -41.05 -9.46
CA ARG A 308 0.05 -41.15 -9.89
C ARG A 308 1.03 -41.05 -8.72
N HIS A 309 0.77 -40.17 -7.77
CA HIS A 309 1.65 -39.98 -6.63
C HIS A 309 1.74 -41.25 -5.76
N PHE A 310 0.64 -41.95 -5.56
CA PHE A 310 0.57 -43.18 -4.77
C PHE A 310 0.68 -44.46 -5.60
N GLY A 311 1.02 -44.38 -6.89
CA GLY A 311 1.20 -45.55 -7.76
C GLY A 311 -0.13 -46.32 -8.05
N ILE A 312 -1.27 -45.68 -7.88
CA ILE A 312 -2.58 -46.22 -8.15
C ILE A 312 -2.86 -46.16 -9.65
N ALA A 313 -3.08 -47.31 -10.27
CA ALA A 313 -3.39 -47.43 -11.70
C ALA A 313 -4.47 -48.51 -11.89
N ASN A 314 -5.43 -48.22 -12.78
CA ASN A 314 -6.44 -49.21 -13.13
C ASN A 314 -5.86 -50.25 -14.09
N GLN A 315 -5.59 -51.44 -13.58
CA GLN A 315 -5.11 -52.62 -14.32
C GLN A 315 -6.13 -53.78 -14.27
N ASN A 316 -7.41 -53.48 -13.96
CA ASN A 316 -8.48 -54.43 -13.75
C ASN A 316 -8.24 -55.40 -12.58
N ARG A 317 -7.49 -55.04 -11.57
CA ARG A 317 -7.32 -55.79 -10.32
C ARG A 317 -8.53 -55.51 -9.40
N PRO A 318 -8.84 -56.41 -8.46
CA PRO A 318 -10.03 -56.28 -7.63
C PRO A 318 -10.17 -54.97 -6.87
N ALA A 319 -9.07 -54.42 -6.29
CA ALA A 319 -9.08 -53.14 -5.55
C ALA A 319 -8.96 -51.89 -6.39
N ASP A 320 -8.62 -51.96 -7.69
CA ASP A 320 -8.32 -50.82 -8.53
C ASP A 320 -9.48 -49.81 -8.62
N LYS A 321 -10.71 -50.30 -8.76
CA LYS A 321 -11.89 -49.44 -8.79
C LYS A 321 -12.10 -48.71 -7.46
N TRP A 322 -11.99 -49.40 -6.34
CA TRP A 322 -12.14 -48.82 -5.01
C TRP A 322 -11.05 -47.79 -4.71
N LEU A 323 -9.79 -48.07 -5.04
CA LEU A 323 -8.69 -47.13 -4.91
C LEU A 323 -8.88 -45.87 -5.81
N SER A 324 -9.39 -46.04 -7.02
CA SER A 324 -9.74 -44.89 -7.89
C SER A 324 -10.87 -44.03 -7.29
N ASP A 325 -11.87 -44.69 -6.66
CA ASP A 325 -12.94 -44.00 -5.96
C ASP A 325 -12.41 -43.27 -4.69
N VAL A 326 -11.41 -43.82 -3.99
CA VAL A 326 -10.69 -43.14 -2.90
C VAL A 326 -9.99 -41.89 -3.39
N CYS A 327 -9.26 -41.94 -4.53
CA CYS A 327 -8.61 -40.77 -5.13
C CYS A 327 -9.63 -39.70 -5.49
N ARG A 328 -10.76 -40.09 -6.12
CA ARG A 328 -11.86 -39.19 -6.45
C ARG A 328 -12.46 -38.54 -5.21
N TRP A 329 -12.71 -39.31 -4.17
CA TRP A 329 -13.24 -38.80 -2.90
C TRP A 329 -12.27 -37.85 -2.22
N CYS A 330 -10.99 -38.21 -2.15
CA CYS A 330 -9.94 -37.36 -1.59
C CYS A 330 -9.90 -36.00 -2.32
N TRP A 331 -9.86 -36.00 -3.68
CA TRP A 331 -9.84 -34.78 -4.48
C TRP A 331 -11.06 -33.91 -4.17
N ARG A 332 -12.27 -34.44 -4.40
CA ARG A 332 -13.51 -33.66 -4.34
C ARG A 332 -13.87 -33.14 -2.95
N VAL A 333 -13.58 -33.92 -1.91
CA VAL A 333 -14.06 -33.64 -0.55
C VAL A 333 -13.00 -32.95 0.31
N LYS A 334 -11.72 -33.22 0.07
CA LYS A 334 -10.64 -32.66 0.90
C LYS A 334 -9.74 -31.70 0.15
N VAL A 335 -9.11 -32.14 -0.93
CA VAL A 335 -8.01 -31.43 -1.55
C VAL A 335 -8.49 -30.26 -2.39
N GLN A 336 -9.47 -30.45 -3.27
CA GLN A 336 -9.99 -29.37 -4.13
C GLN A 336 -10.53 -28.18 -3.33
N PRO A 337 -11.40 -28.37 -2.30
CA PRO A 337 -11.88 -27.22 -1.51
C PRO A 337 -10.76 -26.52 -0.73
N HIS A 338 -9.75 -27.27 -0.30
CA HIS A 338 -8.59 -26.72 0.39
C HIS A 338 -7.77 -25.82 -0.53
N ILE A 339 -7.35 -26.33 -1.69
CA ILE A 339 -6.55 -25.59 -2.67
C ILE A 339 -7.35 -24.42 -3.28
N GLU A 340 -8.64 -24.59 -3.55
CA GLU A 340 -9.51 -23.52 -4.03
C GLU A 340 -9.55 -22.37 -3.02
N ASN A 341 -9.82 -22.64 -1.75
CA ASN A 341 -9.85 -21.61 -0.72
C ASN A 341 -8.50 -20.92 -0.54
N GLU A 342 -7.42 -21.69 -0.58
CA GLU A 342 -6.06 -21.17 -0.48
C GLU A 342 -5.71 -20.23 -1.65
N LEU A 343 -5.87 -20.69 -2.88
CA LEU A 343 -5.52 -19.91 -4.07
C LEU A 343 -6.41 -18.67 -4.23
N LEU A 344 -7.70 -18.76 -3.89
CA LEU A 344 -8.58 -17.59 -3.87
C LEU A 344 -8.21 -16.61 -2.74
N THR A 345 -7.71 -17.10 -1.60
CA THR A 345 -7.21 -16.26 -0.53
C THR A 345 -5.93 -15.54 -0.97
N ASN A 346 -4.98 -16.24 -1.57
CA ASN A 346 -3.76 -15.66 -2.10
C ASN A 346 -4.04 -14.59 -3.17
N LEU A 347 -4.97 -14.89 -4.11
CA LEU A 347 -5.41 -13.92 -5.12
C LEU A 347 -6.01 -12.67 -4.48
N ARG A 348 -6.81 -12.83 -3.42
CA ARG A 348 -7.38 -11.69 -2.69
C ARG A 348 -6.29 -10.87 -2.02
N ASP A 349 -5.38 -11.51 -1.30
CA ASP A 349 -4.33 -10.85 -0.55
C ASP A 349 -3.40 -10.06 -1.48
N GLU A 350 -2.99 -10.64 -2.63
CA GLU A 350 -2.24 -9.93 -3.67
C GLU A 350 -3.00 -8.72 -4.23
N ALA A 351 -4.32 -8.88 -4.45
CA ALA A 351 -5.16 -7.81 -4.95
C ALA A 351 -5.35 -6.68 -3.92
N GLU A 352 -5.45 -7.01 -2.64
CA GLU A 352 -5.50 -6.06 -1.52
C GLU A 352 -4.19 -5.27 -1.41
N HIS A 353 -3.04 -5.93 -1.47
CA HIS A 353 -1.72 -5.27 -1.46
C HIS A 353 -1.56 -4.27 -2.61
N GLU A 354 -1.99 -4.65 -3.83
CA GLU A 354 -1.92 -3.72 -4.97
C GLU A 354 -2.85 -2.51 -4.78
N ALA A 355 -4.06 -2.70 -4.26
CA ALA A 355 -4.98 -1.61 -3.97
C ALA A 355 -4.45 -0.66 -2.89
N ILE A 356 -3.80 -1.20 -1.85
CA ILE A 356 -3.12 -0.42 -0.80
C ILE A 356 -1.97 0.39 -1.41
N ARG A 357 -1.17 -0.21 -2.29
CA ARG A 357 -0.07 0.46 -3.00
C ARG A 357 -0.54 1.62 -3.87
N VAL A 358 -1.64 1.43 -4.61
CA VAL A 358 -2.25 2.50 -5.42
C VAL A 358 -2.72 3.65 -4.52
N PHE A 359 -3.38 3.34 -3.40
CA PHE A 359 -3.80 4.37 -2.45
C PHE A 359 -2.59 5.14 -1.88
N ALA A 360 -1.56 4.43 -1.45
CA ALA A 360 -0.34 5.02 -0.91
C ALA A 360 0.30 6.00 -1.90
N ARG A 361 0.39 5.66 -3.18
CA ARG A 361 0.91 6.53 -4.24
C ARG A 361 0.05 7.77 -4.45
N ASN A 362 -1.26 7.60 -4.57
CA ASN A 362 -2.18 8.73 -4.73
C ASN A 362 -2.15 9.67 -3.52
N LEU A 363 -2.06 9.13 -2.30
CA LEU A 363 -1.89 9.93 -1.09
C LEU A 363 -0.58 10.72 -1.12
N LYS A 364 0.53 10.08 -1.50
CA LYS A 364 1.84 10.74 -1.64
C LYS A 364 1.76 11.93 -2.60
N ASP A 365 1.13 11.73 -3.76
CA ASP A 365 0.97 12.79 -4.76
C ASP A 365 0.13 13.98 -4.22
N LEU A 366 -0.93 13.70 -3.47
CA LEU A 366 -1.74 14.76 -2.84
C LEU A 366 -0.97 15.51 -1.75
N LEU A 367 -0.25 14.80 -0.90
CA LEU A 367 0.55 15.40 0.18
C LEU A 367 1.69 16.27 -0.38
N LEU A 368 2.28 15.85 -1.49
CA LEU A 368 3.37 16.55 -2.17
C LEU A 368 2.87 17.47 -3.30
N ALA A 369 1.57 17.78 -3.35
CA ALA A 369 1.04 18.75 -4.30
C ALA A 369 1.62 20.16 -4.05
N ALA A 370 1.70 20.97 -5.12
CA ALA A 370 2.30 22.30 -5.09
C ALA A 370 1.59 23.25 -4.10
N PRO A 371 2.28 23.80 -3.09
CA PRO A 371 1.69 24.79 -2.20
C PRO A 371 1.61 26.17 -2.87
N ALA A 372 0.48 26.87 -2.71
CA ALA A 372 0.37 28.27 -3.14
C ALA A 372 1.17 29.23 -2.26
N GLY A 373 1.64 28.76 -1.09
CA GLY A 373 2.43 29.54 -0.15
C GLY A 373 1.63 30.53 0.71
N PRO A 374 2.30 31.47 1.37
CA PRO A 374 1.70 32.40 2.34
C PRO A 374 0.90 33.50 1.65
N LYS A 375 -0.28 33.17 1.13
CA LYS A 375 -1.25 34.06 0.49
C LYS A 375 -2.54 34.10 1.29
N ALA A 376 -3.28 35.21 1.25
CA ALA A 376 -4.61 35.28 1.81
C ALA A 376 -5.60 34.55 0.87
N VAL A 377 -6.36 33.59 1.40
CA VAL A 377 -7.20 32.67 0.63
C VAL A 377 -8.64 32.68 1.12
N ILE A 378 -9.58 32.77 0.19
CA ILE A 378 -11.00 32.50 0.42
C ILE A 378 -11.24 31.03 0.11
N GLY A 379 -11.67 30.24 1.09
CA GLY A 379 -12.15 28.87 0.91
C GLY A 379 -13.65 28.84 0.70
N LEU A 380 -14.07 28.20 -0.37
CA LEU A 380 -15.47 27.94 -0.68
C LEU A 380 -15.72 26.43 -0.59
N ASP A 381 -16.58 26.03 0.35
CA ASP A 381 -17.09 24.67 0.48
C ASP A 381 -18.47 24.59 -0.17
N PRO A 382 -18.59 24.01 -1.38
CA PRO A 382 -19.80 24.04 -2.17
C PRO A 382 -20.95 23.27 -1.51
N GLY A 383 -22.18 23.78 -1.63
CA GLY A 383 -23.36 23.10 -1.15
C GLY A 383 -24.64 23.65 -1.77
N MET A 384 -25.44 22.78 -2.40
CA MET A 384 -26.68 23.18 -3.08
C MET A 384 -27.74 23.71 -2.09
N ARG A 385 -28.16 22.86 -1.15
CA ARG A 385 -29.26 23.19 -0.22
C ARG A 385 -28.80 23.96 1.00
N THR A 386 -27.66 23.63 1.55
CA THR A 386 -27.10 24.21 2.77
C THR A 386 -26.36 25.52 2.56
N GLY A 387 -26.22 25.95 1.31
CA GLY A 387 -25.46 27.10 0.89
C GLY A 387 -23.95 26.79 0.78
N VAL A 388 -23.24 27.68 0.12
CA VAL A 388 -21.77 27.66 0.01
C VAL A 388 -21.19 28.28 1.27
N LYS A 389 -20.38 27.50 2.02
CA LYS A 389 -19.69 28.00 3.22
C LYS A 389 -18.44 28.74 2.77
N VAL A 390 -18.24 29.88 3.37
CA VAL A 390 -17.14 30.79 3.05
C VAL A 390 -16.25 30.92 4.29
N ALA A 391 -14.96 30.73 4.13
CA ALA A 391 -13.97 31.06 5.16
C ALA A 391 -12.80 31.77 4.52
N VAL A 392 -12.27 32.79 5.18
CA VAL A 392 -11.09 33.52 4.73
C VAL A 392 -9.96 33.31 5.72
N VAL A 393 -8.81 32.94 5.20
CA VAL A 393 -7.58 32.81 5.98
C VAL A 393 -6.56 33.82 5.52
N ASP A 394 -5.80 34.37 6.47
CA ASP A 394 -4.67 35.25 6.19
C ASP A 394 -3.45 34.46 5.69
N ARG A 395 -2.34 35.13 5.46
CA ARG A 395 -1.08 34.54 4.99
C ARG A 395 -0.47 33.51 5.94
N THR A 396 -0.92 33.49 7.20
CA THR A 396 -0.46 32.54 8.24
C THR A 396 -1.43 31.37 8.43
N GLY A 397 -2.55 31.35 7.72
CA GLY A 397 -3.63 30.39 7.88
C GLY A 397 -4.61 30.73 9.02
N LYS A 398 -4.52 31.90 9.67
CA LYS A 398 -5.46 32.37 10.69
C LYS A 398 -6.78 32.77 10.04
N VAL A 399 -7.90 32.36 10.61
CA VAL A 399 -9.22 32.72 10.10
C VAL A 399 -9.51 34.19 10.37
N LEU A 400 -9.84 34.93 9.30
CA LEU A 400 -10.21 36.35 9.32
C LEU A 400 -11.71 36.58 9.34
N ALA A 401 -12.44 35.78 8.53
CA ALA A 401 -13.89 35.90 8.39
C ALA A 401 -14.52 34.57 7.99
N THR A 402 -15.78 34.39 8.34
CA THR A 402 -16.61 33.26 7.89
C THR A 402 -18.01 33.76 7.53
N ASP A 403 -18.65 33.19 6.51
CA ASP A 403 -20.04 33.50 6.11
C ASP A 403 -20.64 32.26 5.40
N VAL A 404 -21.93 32.34 5.11
CA VAL A 404 -22.65 31.42 4.24
C VAL A 404 -23.38 32.20 3.16
N ILE A 405 -23.18 31.82 1.90
CA ILE A 405 -23.85 32.39 0.76
C ILE A 405 -24.80 31.40 0.09
N TYR A 406 -25.82 31.84 -0.58
CA TYR A 406 -26.89 31.00 -1.15
C TYR A 406 -27.12 31.27 -2.64
N PRO A 407 -26.08 31.13 -3.50
CA PRO A 407 -26.25 31.44 -4.94
C PRO A 407 -27.09 30.40 -5.68
N HIS A 408 -27.24 29.18 -5.11
CA HIS A 408 -27.94 28.05 -5.76
C HIS A 408 -29.35 27.87 -5.25
N GLU A 409 -30.07 26.93 -5.88
CA GLU A 409 -31.41 26.56 -5.42
C GLU A 409 -31.41 26.11 -3.95
N PRO A 410 -32.46 26.40 -3.19
CA PRO A 410 -33.73 27.05 -3.59
C PRO A 410 -33.73 28.58 -3.54
N ARG A 411 -32.68 29.21 -2.92
CA ARG A 411 -32.68 30.68 -2.69
C ARG A 411 -32.32 31.49 -3.92
N ARG A 412 -31.39 31.02 -4.78
CA ARG A 412 -30.88 31.67 -6.00
C ARG A 412 -30.41 33.11 -5.80
N ASP A 413 -29.83 33.44 -4.63
CA ASP A 413 -29.29 34.76 -4.32
C ASP A 413 -27.91 34.95 -4.95
N TRP A 414 -27.86 35.03 -6.27
CA TRP A 414 -26.63 35.12 -7.04
C TRP A 414 -25.89 36.45 -6.83
N ASP A 415 -26.59 37.57 -7.09
CA ASP A 415 -26.03 38.90 -6.98
C ASP A 415 -25.71 39.29 -5.53
N GLY A 416 -26.56 38.91 -4.57
CA GLY A 416 -26.26 39.09 -3.14
C GLY A 416 -25.04 38.30 -2.69
N SER A 417 -24.81 37.09 -3.23
CA SER A 417 -23.64 36.29 -2.98
C SER A 417 -22.37 36.96 -3.53
N ILE A 418 -22.38 37.47 -4.76
CA ILE A 418 -21.28 38.23 -5.35
C ILE A 418 -20.96 39.50 -4.52
N ALA A 419 -21.97 40.27 -4.15
CA ALA A 419 -21.79 41.47 -3.34
C ALA A 419 -21.18 41.18 -1.96
N LYS A 420 -21.59 40.08 -1.32
CA LYS A 420 -20.99 39.61 -0.07
C LYS A 420 -19.50 39.23 -0.25
N LEU A 421 -19.20 38.43 -1.25
CA LEU A 421 -17.82 38.03 -1.55
C LEU A 421 -16.94 39.24 -1.89
N ALA A 422 -17.44 40.18 -2.69
CA ALA A 422 -16.72 41.42 -3.02
C ALA A 422 -16.40 42.25 -1.77
N ARG A 423 -17.36 42.37 -0.84
CA ARG A 423 -17.12 43.05 0.45
C ARG A 423 -16.04 42.33 1.28
N ILE A 424 -16.10 41.01 1.34
CA ILE A 424 -15.08 40.20 2.04
C ILE A 424 -13.70 40.40 1.39
N CYS A 425 -13.59 40.35 0.07
CA CYS A 425 -12.34 40.61 -0.65
C CYS A 425 -11.73 41.99 -0.32
N ALA A 426 -12.59 43.03 -0.33
CA ALA A 426 -12.15 44.40 0.01
C ALA A 426 -11.62 44.52 1.44
N GLN A 427 -12.22 43.80 2.40
CA GLN A 427 -11.85 43.84 3.81
C GLN A 427 -10.59 43.01 4.13
N THR A 428 -10.42 41.86 3.46
CA THR A 428 -9.39 40.86 3.81
C THR A 428 -8.20 40.85 2.87
N GLN A 429 -8.27 41.58 1.76
CA GLN A 429 -7.23 41.60 0.71
C GLN A 429 -6.87 40.20 0.22
N ALA A 430 -7.87 39.33 0.06
CA ALA A 430 -7.66 38.00 -0.45
C ALA A 430 -7.04 38.00 -1.84
N GLU A 431 -6.12 37.08 -2.08
CA GLU A 431 -5.38 36.94 -3.34
C GLU A 431 -5.88 35.75 -4.17
N LEU A 432 -6.38 34.70 -3.49
CA LEU A 432 -6.83 33.45 -4.10
C LEU A 432 -8.23 33.04 -3.63
N ILE A 433 -8.95 32.33 -4.49
CA ILE A 433 -10.19 31.62 -4.16
C ILE A 433 -9.94 30.12 -4.33
N SER A 434 -10.08 29.36 -3.26
CA SER A 434 -10.00 27.91 -3.22
C SER A 434 -11.40 27.33 -3.20
N ILE A 435 -11.78 26.50 -4.15
CA ILE A 435 -13.11 25.92 -4.31
C ILE A 435 -13.01 24.39 -4.13
N GLY A 436 -13.77 23.84 -3.21
CA GLY A 436 -13.87 22.36 -3.06
C GLY A 436 -14.45 21.70 -4.32
N ASN A 437 -13.98 20.51 -4.66
CA ASN A 437 -14.41 19.79 -5.86
C ASN A 437 -15.65 18.91 -5.67
N GLY A 438 -16.42 19.11 -4.60
CA GLY A 438 -17.65 18.36 -4.32
C GLY A 438 -18.88 18.80 -5.09
N THR A 439 -20.04 18.47 -4.53
CA THR A 439 -21.34 18.81 -5.12
C THR A 439 -21.52 20.32 -5.23
N ALA A 440 -21.94 20.83 -6.37
CA ALA A 440 -22.07 22.26 -6.70
C ALA A 440 -20.72 23.01 -6.90
N SER A 441 -19.61 22.29 -7.05
CA SER A 441 -18.30 22.88 -7.33
C SER A 441 -18.31 23.75 -8.60
N ARG A 442 -18.98 23.31 -9.65
CA ARG A 442 -19.07 24.00 -10.95
C ARG A 442 -19.84 25.31 -10.89
N GLU A 443 -21.00 25.26 -10.24
CA GLU A 443 -21.84 26.44 -10.02
C GLU A 443 -21.10 27.46 -9.15
N THR A 444 -20.36 26.98 -8.15
CA THR A 444 -19.52 27.83 -7.29
C THR A 444 -18.30 28.39 -8.06
N ASP A 445 -17.72 27.60 -8.95
CA ASP A 445 -16.63 28.03 -9.84
C ASP A 445 -17.10 29.13 -10.81
N LYS A 446 -18.31 29.01 -11.34
CA LYS A 446 -18.95 30.05 -12.18
C LYS A 446 -19.21 31.33 -11.39
N LEU A 447 -19.69 31.21 -10.15
CA LEU A 447 -19.86 32.36 -9.25
C LEU A 447 -18.53 33.09 -9.01
N ALA A 448 -17.46 32.34 -8.76
CA ALA A 448 -16.13 32.90 -8.57
C ALA A 448 -15.60 33.56 -9.86
N SER A 449 -15.86 32.97 -11.04
CA SER A 449 -15.49 33.58 -12.33
C SER A 449 -16.19 34.94 -12.53
N GLU A 450 -17.48 35.01 -12.23
CA GLU A 450 -18.25 36.24 -12.38
C GLU A 450 -17.83 37.31 -11.35
N LEU A 451 -17.50 36.91 -10.12
CA LEU A 451 -16.91 37.82 -9.12
C LEU A 451 -15.61 38.44 -9.66
N ILE A 452 -14.72 37.62 -10.22
CA ILE A 452 -13.43 38.08 -10.79
C ILE A 452 -13.68 39.02 -11.99
N ALA A 453 -14.62 38.68 -12.86
CA ALA A 453 -14.96 39.50 -14.01
C ALA A 453 -15.57 40.85 -13.62
N ARG A 454 -16.45 40.89 -12.60
CA ARG A 454 -17.08 42.13 -12.10
C ARG A 454 -16.15 43.02 -11.27
N HIS A 455 -15.09 42.40 -10.67
CA HIS A 455 -14.17 43.08 -9.74
C HIS A 455 -12.70 42.79 -10.07
N PRO A 456 -12.22 43.21 -11.26
CA PRO A 456 -10.85 42.96 -11.69
C PRO A 456 -9.79 43.68 -10.81
N GLU A 457 -10.19 44.70 -10.05
CA GLU A 457 -9.35 45.44 -9.11
C GLU A 457 -8.74 44.55 -8.01
N PHE A 458 -9.42 43.45 -7.62
CA PHE A 458 -8.92 42.52 -6.60
C PHE A 458 -7.83 41.58 -7.10
N LYS A 459 -7.63 41.44 -8.42
CA LYS A 459 -6.64 40.58 -9.06
C LYS A 459 -6.69 39.13 -8.55
N LEU A 460 -7.88 38.63 -8.24
CA LEU A 460 -8.14 37.31 -7.71
C LEU A 460 -7.84 36.24 -8.75
N GLN A 461 -7.33 35.10 -8.28
CA GLN A 461 -7.25 33.85 -9.04
C GLN A 461 -8.07 32.78 -8.32
N LYS A 462 -8.78 31.94 -9.07
CA LYS A 462 -9.57 30.84 -8.53
C LYS A 462 -8.94 29.51 -8.86
N ILE A 463 -9.06 28.55 -7.94
CA ILE A 463 -8.51 27.20 -8.07
C ILE A 463 -9.47 26.23 -7.44
N VAL A 464 -9.77 25.14 -8.16
CA VAL A 464 -10.51 23.99 -7.61
C VAL A 464 -9.52 23.07 -6.92
N VAL A 465 -9.79 22.71 -5.67
CA VAL A 465 -8.95 21.81 -4.87
C VAL A 465 -9.77 20.59 -4.42
N SER A 466 -9.08 19.49 -4.19
CA SER A 466 -9.72 18.31 -3.61
C SER A 466 -10.24 18.61 -2.21
N GLU A 467 -11.51 18.38 -1.94
CA GLU A 467 -12.12 18.47 -0.60
C GLU A 467 -12.08 17.14 0.15
N ALA A 468 -11.42 16.11 -0.40
CA ALA A 468 -11.33 14.79 0.18
C ALA A 468 -10.94 14.84 1.67
N GLY A 469 -11.74 14.21 2.53
CA GLY A 469 -11.55 14.21 3.98
C GLY A 469 -11.90 15.52 4.72
N ALA A 470 -12.28 16.62 4.05
CA ALA A 470 -12.60 17.89 4.72
C ALA A 470 -13.79 17.75 5.69
N SER A 471 -14.80 16.96 5.32
CA SER A 471 -15.95 16.67 6.19
C SER A 471 -15.56 15.87 7.42
N VAL A 472 -14.60 14.91 7.29
CA VAL A 472 -14.08 14.13 8.42
C VAL A 472 -13.29 15.04 9.36
N TYR A 473 -12.43 15.90 8.81
CA TYR A 473 -11.73 16.91 9.59
C TYR A 473 -12.70 17.81 10.36
N SER A 474 -13.71 18.38 9.70
CA SER A 474 -14.64 19.33 10.32
C SER A 474 -15.38 18.75 11.54
N ALA A 475 -15.66 17.44 11.52
CA ALA A 475 -16.32 16.71 12.62
C ALA A 475 -15.31 16.15 13.66
N SER A 476 -14.01 16.28 13.43
CA SER A 476 -12.97 15.71 14.31
C SER A 476 -12.83 16.47 15.63
N GLU A 477 -12.35 15.77 16.67
CA GLU A 477 -11.98 16.37 17.94
C GLU A 477 -10.88 17.44 17.78
N LEU A 478 -9.97 17.23 16.82
CA LEU A 478 -8.91 18.18 16.51
C LEU A 478 -9.50 19.52 16.04
N ALA A 479 -10.44 19.48 15.07
CA ALA A 479 -11.10 20.68 14.55
C ALA A 479 -11.98 21.34 15.61
N ALA A 480 -12.59 20.56 16.51
CA ALA A 480 -13.37 21.09 17.61
C ALA A 480 -12.51 21.87 18.63
N LYS A 481 -11.28 21.40 18.89
CA LYS A 481 -10.30 22.10 19.73
C LYS A 481 -9.69 23.31 19.04
N GLU A 482 -9.45 23.23 17.73
CA GLU A 482 -8.90 24.34 16.94
C GLU A 482 -9.91 25.48 16.77
N PHE A 483 -11.19 25.15 16.66
CA PHE A 483 -12.29 26.08 16.44
C PHE A 483 -13.48 25.81 17.37
N PRO A 484 -13.35 26.05 18.68
CA PRO A 484 -14.39 25.71 19.66
C PRO A 484 -15.73 26.48 19.41
N ASP A 485 -15.62 27.73 18.99
CA ASP A 485 -16.79 28.61 18.78
C ASP A 485 -17.30 28.63 17.33
N MET A 486 -16.69 27.84 16.41
CA MET A 486 -17.06 27.82 15.00
C MET A 486 -18.00 26.67 14.70
N ASP A 487 -19.07 26.96 13.94
CA ASP A 487 -19.98 25.93 13.43
C ASP A 487 -19.24 24.86 12.64
N VAL A 488 -19.58 23.59 12.87
CA VAL A 488 -18.93 22.44 12.24
C VAL A 488 -18.91 22.57 10.71
N SER A 489 -20.00 23.10 10.11
CA SER A 489 -20.12 23.23 8.66
C SER A 489 -19.14 24.23 8.06
N LEU A 490 -18.64 25.20 8.82
CA LEU A 490 -17.68 26.23 8.35
C LEU A 490 -16.22 25.75 8.42
N ARG A 491 -15.92 24.80 9.28
CA ARG A 491 -14.55 24.27 9.45
C ARG A 491 -14.03 23.59 8.17
N GLY A 492 -14.91 23.01 7.36
CA GLY A 492 -14.59 22.47 6.03
C GLY A 492 -14.04 23.53 5.08
N ALA A 493 -14.68 24.71 5.01
CA ALA A 493 -14.21 25.80 4.19
C ALA A 493 -12.84 26.37 4.62
N VAL A 494 -12.56 26.37 5.95
CA VAL A 494 -11.23 26.73 6.47
C VAL A 494 -10.18 25.72 5.98
N SER A 495 -10.48 24.42 6.08
CA SER A 495 -9.57 23.37 5.59
C SER A 495 -9.31 23.50 4.09
N ILE A 496 -10.33 23.77 3.27
CA ILE A 496 -10.20 23.99 1.83
C ILE A 496 -9.29 25.20 1.53
N ALA A 497 -9.41 26.29 2.29
CA ALA A 497 -8.54 27.44 2.14
C ALA A 497 -7.07 27.15 2.49
N ARG A 498 -6.84 26.53 3.65
CA ARG A 498 -5.49 26.20 4.13
C ARG A 498 -4.81 25.13 3.29
N ARG A 499 -5.57 24.18 2.76
CA ARG A 499 -5.07 23.14 1.86
C ARG A 499 -4.46 23.70 0.59
N LEU A 500 -4.98 24.84 0.10
CA LEU A 500 -4.36 25.54 -1.01
C LEU A 500 -3.05 26.21 -0.61
N GLN A 501 -2.97 26.77 0.60
CA GLN A 501 -1.72 27.36 1.10
C GLN A 501 -0.62 26.30 1.24
N ASP A 502 -0.89 25.20 1.92
CA ASP A 502 0.00 24.06 2.08
C ASP A 502 -0.80 22.73 2.24
N PRO A 503 -0.86 21.93 1.16
CA PRO A 503 -1.58 20.65 1.20
C PRO A 503 -1.10 19.72 2.30
N LEU A 504 0.23 19.58 2.49
CA LEU A 504 0.82 18.69 3.47
C LEU A 504 0.42 19.10 4.89
N ALA A 505 0.62 20.38 5.24
CA ALA A 505 0.36 20.89 6.58
C ALA A 505 -1.11 20.73 7.00
N GLU A 506 -2.04 20.76 6.06
CA GLU A 506 -3.45 20.59 6.34
C GLU A 506 -3.92 19.12 6.29
N LEU A 507 -3.48 18.35 5.27
CA LEU A 507 -3.92 16.96 5.10
C LEU A 507 -3.42 16.03 6.22
N VAL A 508 -2.29 16.31 6.85
CA VAL A 508 -1.79 15.53 8.00
C VAL A 508 -2.71 15.57 9.23
N LYS A 509 -3.65 16.52 9.30
CA LYS A 509 -4.68 16.64 10.33
C LYS A 509 -5.80 15.61 10.16
N ILE A 510 -5.89 14.98 8.99
CA ILE A 510 -6.92 14.03 8.61
C ILE A 510 -6.35 12.62 8.73
N GLU A 511 -7.14 11.69 9.25
CA GLU A 511 -6.74 10.29 9.22
C GLU A 511 -6.54 9.84 7.76
N PRO A 512 -5.36 9.31 7.38
CA PRO A 512 -5.00 9.10 5.97
C PRO A 512 -6.03 8.29 5.18
N LYS A 513 -6.61 7.23 5.78
CA LYS A 513 -7.64 6.42 5.13
C LYS A 513 -8.95 7.18 4.85
N ALA A 514 -9.21 8.29 5.55
CA ALA A 514 -10.41 9.11 5.34
C ALA A 514 -10.27 10.09 4.16
N ILE A 515 -9.07 10.25 3.58
CA ILE A 515 -8.81 11.11 2.42
C ILE A 515 -9.49 10.55 1.15
N GLY A 516 -9.69 9.23 1.07
CA GLY A 516 -10.61 8.65 0.08
C GLY A 516 -10.10 8.62 -1.37
N VAL A 517 -8.79 8.57 -1.59
CA VAL A 517 -8.16 8.48 -2.93
C VAL A 517 -7.79 7.06 -3.33
N GLY A 518 -8.22 6.07 -2.57
CA GLY A 518 -8.03 4.65 -2.85
C GLY A 518 -9.15 4.03 -3.65
N GLN A 519 -8.85 2.94 -4.33
CA GLN A 519 -9.85 2.04 -4.91
C GLN A 519 -10.09 0.89 -3.93
N TYR A 520 -11.35 0.49 -3.75
CA TYR A 520 -11.74 -0.62 -2.86
C TYR A 520 -11.23 -0.48 -1.41
N GLN A 521 -10.97 0.73 -0.93
CA GLN A 521 -10.35 0.98 0.37
C GLN A 521 -11.08 0.37 1.58
N HIS A 522 -12.37 0.05 1.44
CA HIS A 522 -13.16 -0.60 2.49
C HIS A 522 -13.15 -2.13 2.40
N ASP A 523 -12.59 -2.68 1.32
CA ASP A 523 -12.57 -4.12 1.06
C ASP A 523 -11.17 -4.74 1.29
N VAL A 524 -10.19 -3.92 1.64
CA VAL A 524 -8.81 -4.34 1.92
C VAL A 524 -8.54 -4.49 3.42
N ASN A 525 -7.44 -5.15 3.78
CA ASN A 525 -6.97 -5.26 5.15
C ASN A 525 -6.71 -3.87 5.77
N GLN A 526 -7.55 -3.49 6.75
CA GLN A 526 -7.53 -2.15 7.34
C GLN A 526 -6.28 -1.86 8.18
N ARG A 527 -5.61 -2.88 8.72
CA ARG A 527 -4.37 -2.72 9.50
C ARG A 527 -3.18 -2.44 8.58
N GLU A 528 -3.07 -3.19 7.49
CA GLU A 528 -2.04 -2.98 6.47
C GLU A 528 -2.23 -1.66 5.76
N LEU A 529 -3.47 -1.31 5.41
CA LEU A 529 -3.80 -0.01 4.85
C LEU A 529 -3.34 1.12 5.77
N ALA A 530 -3.72 1.09 7.06
CA ALA A 530 -3.33 2.13 8.01
C ALA A 530 -1.80 2.26 8.12
N ARG A 531 -1.08 1.14 8.28
CA ARG A 531 0.38 1.12 8.37
C ARG A 531 1.05 1.71 7.12
N SER A 532 0.60 1.28 5.93
CA SER A 532 1.15 1.77 4.66
C SER A 532 0.92 3.27 4.48
N LEU A 533 -0.28 3.76 4.80
CA LEU A 533 -0.60 5.19 4.66
C LEU A 533 0.11 6.05 5.71
N ASP A 534 0.28 5.57 6.93
CA ASP A 534 1.06 6.25 7.98
C ASP A 534 2.53 6.39 7.57
N ALA A 535 3.13 5.34 6.98
CA ALA A 535 4.49 5.38 6.45
C ALA A 535 4.62 6.45 5.34
N VAL A 536 3.66 6.54 4.42
CA VAL A 536 3.65 7.57 3.36
C VAL A 536 3.60 8.98 3.94
N VAL A 537 2.76 9.21 4.95
CA VAL A 537 2.68 10.53 5.61
C VAL A 537 4.00 10.87 6.28
N GLU A 538 4.62 9.93 7.00
CA GLU A 538 5.93 10.09 7.62
C GLU A 538 7.00 10.45 6.57
N ASP A 539 7.08 9.70 5.48
CA ASP A 539 8.05 9.92 4.41
C ASP A 539 7.87 11.31 3.76
N CYS A 540 6.62 11.72 3.47
CA CYS A 540 6.33 13.02 2.88
C CYS A 540 6.72 14.18 3.82
N VAL A 541 6.36 14.09 5.10
CA VAL A 541 6.68 15.14 6.10
C VAL A 541 8.19 15.29 6.26
N ASN A 542 8.92 14.19 6.36
CA ASN A 542 10.37 14.21 6.52
C ASN A 542 11.11 14.60 5.23
N ALA A 543 10.56 14.31 4.05
CA ALA A 543 11.10 14.78 2.78
C ALA A 543 11.01 16.31 2.62
N VAL A 544 9.88 16.90 3.01
CA VAL A 544 9.66 18.36 2.96
C VAL A 544 10.40 19.08 4.09
N GLY A 545 10.41 18.49 5.30
CA GLY A 545 10.91 19.14 6.51
C GLY A 545 9.89 20.09 7.14
N VAL A 546 10.02 20.36 8.42
CA VAL A 546 9.00 21.03 9.25
C VAL A 546 9.59 22.22 10.02
N ASP A 547 8.99 23.40 9.91
CA ASP A 547 9.37 24.55 10.74
C ASP A 547 8.82 24.37 12.17
N ALA A 548 9.72 24.24 13.14
CA ALA A 548 9.36 24.02 14.53
C ALA A 548 8.59 25.20 15.16
N ASN A 549 8.77 26.42 14.64
CA ASN A 549 8.13 27.62 15.15
C ASN A 549 6.70 27.82 14.66
N THR A 550 6.32 27.23 13.52
CA THR A 550 5.00 27.46 12.90
C THR A 550 4.15 26.21 12.80
N ALA A 551 4.76 25.02 12.85
CA ALA A 551 4.07 23.76 12.64
C ALA A 551 3.02 23.43 13.73
N SER A 552 1.94 22.77 13.30
CA SER A 552 0.92 22.21 14.19
C SER A 552 1.43 20.96 14.91
N VAL A 553 0.77 20.62 16.03
CA VAL A 553 1.03 19.35 16.74
C VAL A 553 0.89 18.15 15.81
N ALA A 554 -0.11 18.15 14.92
CA ALA A 554 -0.35 17.06 13.98
C ALA A 554 0.81 16.87 13.00
N LEU A 555 1.37 17.98 12.49
CA LEU A 555 2.51 17.94 11.57
C LEU A 555 3.80 17.53 12.29
N LEU A 556 4.08 18.09 13.48
CA LEU A 556 5.24 17.72 14.28
C LEU A 556 5.24 16.25 14.71
N ALA A 557 4.07 15.68 15.01
CA ALA A 557 3.95 14.27 15.41
C ALA A 557 4.32 13.26 14.28
N ARG A 558 4.49 13.72 13.04
CA ARG A 558 4.92 12.93 11.88
C ARG A 558 6.42 13.08 11.57
N VAL A 559 7.11 13.93 12.31
CA VAL A 559 8.57 14.07 12.18
C VAL A 559 9.26 12.86 12.83
N SER A 560 10.28 12.35 12.15
CA SER A 560 11.12 11.24 12.62
C SER A 560 11.51 11.39 14.09
N GLY A 561 11.30 10.35 14.88
CA GLY A 561 11.61 10.32 16.31
C GLY A 561 10.62 11.07 17.23
N LEU A 562 9.66 11.84 16.70
CA LEU A 562 8.63 12.52 17.48
C LEU A 562 7.35 11.67 17.57
N ASN A 563 6.62 11.89 18.66
CA ASN A 563 5.26 11.37 18.83
C ASN A 563 4.32 12.50 19.24
N ALA A 564 3.02 12.21 19.34
CA ALA A 564 2.01 13.24 19.65
C ALA A 564 2.27 13.97 20.99
N THR A 565 2.85 13.30 21.98
CA THR A 565 3.19 13.92 23.28
C THR A 565 4.35 14.90 23.13
N LEU A 566 5.42 14.48 22.44
CA LEU A 566 6.59 15.34 22.20
C LEU A 566 6.23 16.53 21.30
N ALA A 567 5.44 16.29 20.25
CA ALA A 567 4.93 17.35 19.38
C ALA A 567 4.14 18.41 20.17
N ARG A 568 3.30 17.99 21.11
CA ARG A 568 2.58 18.90 22.01
C ARG A 568 3.53 19.65 22.92
N ASN A 569 4.49 18.97 23.53
CA ASN A 569 5.49 19.64 24.39
C ASN A 569 6.30 20.69 23.63
N ILE A 570 6.61 20.48 22.35
CA ILE A 570 7.28 21.47 21.51
C ILE A 570 6.40 22.72 21.34
N VAL A 571 5.10 22.52 21.04
CA VAL A 571 4.16 23.63 20.86
C VAL A 571 3.96 24.38 22.16
N ASP A 572 3.67 23.68 23.28
CA ASP A 572 3.46 24.27 24.60
C ASP A 572 4.70 25.06 25.06
N TYR A 573 5.89 24.51 24.77
CA TYR A 573 7.17 25.20 25.11
C TYR A 573 7.32 26.51 24.34
N ARG A 574 7.11 26.53 23.01
CA ARG A 574 7.23 27.76 22.20
C ARG A 574 6.16 28.78 22.54
N ASP A 575 4.94 28.33 22.89
CA ASP A 575 3.84 29.22 23.28
C ASP A 575 4.12 29.90 24.63
N ALA A 576 4.80 29.21 25.53
CA ALA A 576 5.18 29.74 26.83
C ALA A 576 6.47 30.58 26.82
N ASN A 577 7.45 30.26 25.95
CA ASN A 577 8.80 30.84 25.98
C ASN A 577 9.15 31.67 24.74
N GLY A 578 8.26 31.74 23.76
CA GLY A 578 8.52 32.33 22.46
C GLY A 578 9.15 31.36 21.45
N PRO A 579 9.39 31.82 20.22
CA PRO A 579 9.94 30.99 19.16
C PRO A 579 11.34 30.49 19.49
N PHE A 580 11.65 29.26 19.04
CA PHE A 580 12.99 28.70 19.19
C PHE A 580 14.01 29.51 18.40
N PRO A 581 15.09 30.01 19.03
CA PRO A 581 16.13 30.75 18.34
C PRO A 581 17.10 29.84 17.55
N SER A 582 17.21 28.56 17.92
CA SER A 582 18.04 27.58 17.24
C SER A 582 17.53 26.15 17.46
N ARG A 583 17.98 25.20 16.64
CA ARG A 583 17.69 23.77 16.83
C ARG A 583 18.16 23.25 18.18
N GLU A 584 19.28 23.71 18.69
CA GLU A 584 19.83 23.30 19.98
C GLU A 584 18.88 23.63 21.14
N HIS A 585 18.08 24.69 21.03
CA HIS A 585 17.08 25.05 22.02
C HIS A 585 15.94 24.04 22.14
N LEU A 586 15.72 23.18 21.13
CA LEU A 586 14.74 22.08 21.23
C LEU A 586 15.08 21.09 22.34
N ARG A 587 16.35 20.94 22.74
CA ARG A 587 16.77 20.12 23.87
C ARG A 587 16.19 20.58 25.22
N LYS A 588 15.71 21.83 25.31
CA LYS A 588 15.04 22.36 26.50
C LYS A 588 13.59 21.93 26.63
N VAL A 589 13.03 21.32 25.56
CA VAL A 589 11.64 20.82 25.57
C VAL A 589 11.54 19.61 26.51
N PRO A 590 10.56 19.56 27.42
CA PRO A 590 10.39 18.45 28.35
C PRO A 590 10.24 17.10 27.62
N ARG A 591 10.97 16.07 28.06
CA ARG A 591 11.02 14.72 27.54
C ARG A 591 11.65 14.56 26.14
N LEU A 592 12.20 15.59 25.57
CA LEU A 592 12.95 15.52 24.30
C LEU A 592 14.40 15.18 24.65
N GLY A 593 14.74 13.87 24.72
CA GLY A 593 16.07 13.38 25.04
C GLY A 593 17.01 13.40 23.82
N ASP A 594 18.29 13.09 24.07
CA ASP A 594 19.35 13.16 23.04
C ASP A 594 19.05 12.29 21.81
N LYS A 595 18.60 11.05 22.00
CA LYS A 595 18.26 10.14 20.91
C LYS A 595 17.10 10.66 20.05
N THR A 596 16.09 11.26 20.67
CA THR A 596 14.96 11.89 19.97
C THR A 596 15.41 13.13 19.21
N PHE A 597 16.26 13.96 19.84
CA PHE A 597 16.85 15.13 19.18
C PHE A 597 17.66 14.72 17.95
N GLU A 598 18.52 13.71 18.07
CA GLU A 598 19.29 13.16 16.96
C GLU A 598 18.40 12.77 15.78
N GLN A 599 17.30 12.04 16.03
CA GLN A 599 16.42 11.61 14.95
C GLN A 599 15.60 12.74 14.32
N ALA A 600 15.20 13.74 15.12
CA ALA A 600 14.28 14.79 14.66
C ALA A 600 15.00 16.02 14.10
N ALA A 601 16.17 16.38 14.62
CA ALA A 601 16.80 17.68 14.40
C ALA A 601 17.07 18.01 12.93
N GLY A 602 17.44 17.02 12.12
CA GLY A 602 17.69 17.24 10.70
C GLY A 602 16.42 17.57 9.88
N PHE A 603 15.26 17.15 10.37
CA PHE A 603 13.96 17.36 9.73
C PHE A 603 13.23 18.59 10.26
N LEU A 604 13.62 19.09 11.44
CA LEU A 604 13.07 20.30 12.03
C LEU A 604 13.88 21.51 11.55
N ARG A 605 13.21 22.55 11.11
CA ARG A 605 13.80 23.80 10.61
C ARG A 605 13.48 24.95 11.53
N ILE A 606 14.39 25.95 11.59
CA ILE A 606 14.20 27.23 12.26
C ILE A 606 14.51 28.30 11.22
N ASN A 607 13.49 28.82 10.53
CA ASN A 607 13.70 29.71 9.37
C ASN A 607 14.31 31.04 9.72
N ASN A 608 14.01 31.63 10.90
CA ASN A 608 14.47 32.94 11.34
C ASN A 608 15.33 32.80 12.62
N GLY A 609 16.12 31.73 12.72
CA GLY A 609 16.97 31.44 13.86
C GLY A 609 18.32 32.16 13.83
N GLU A 610 19.07 32.09 14.95
CA GLU A 610 20.40 32.65 15.12
C GLU A 610 21.44 31.93 14.20
N ASN A 611 21.29 30.64 14.00
CA ASN A 611 22.16 29.86 13.11
C ASN A 611 21.51 29.68 11.73
N PRO A 612 22.06 30.27 10.67
CA PRO A 612 21.51 30.13 9.33
C PRO A 612 21.44 28.67 8.82
N LEU A 613 22.27 27.75 9.34
CA LEU A 613 22.22 26.33 9.00
C LEU A 613 20.93 25.65 9.49
N ASP A 614 20.28 26.18 10.52
CA ASP A 614 19.06 25.61 11.08
C ASP A 614 17.85 25.70 10.13
N ARG A 615 17.90 26.52 9.07
CA ARG A 615 16.90 26.54 7.99
C ARG A 615 17.15 25.48 6.91
N SER A 616 18.33 24.86 6.89
CA SER A 616 18.72 23.82 5.93
C SER A 616 18.34 22.42 6.40
N SER A 617 18.53 21.41 5.55
CA SER A 617 18.39 20.01 5.94
C SER A 617 19.71 19.40 6.45
N VAL A 618 20.78 20.18 6.59
CA VAL A 618 22.04 19.71 7.16
C VAL A 618 21.80 19.31 8.62
N HIS A 619 22.17 18.08 8.98
CA HIS A 619 22.02 17.61 10.34
C HIS A 619 23.01 18.33 11.29
N PRO A 620 22.61 18.69 12.53
CA PRO A 620 23.52 19.37 13.48
C PRO A 620 24.86 18.67 13.69
N GLU A 621 24.89 17.32 13.66
CA GLU A 621 26.13 16.54 13.77
C GLU A 621 27.15 16.87 12.65
N ALA A 622 26.68 17.30 11.49
CA ALA A 622 27.50 17.63 10.33
C ALA A 622 27.91 19.11 10.25
N TYR A 623 27.47 19.97 11.19
CA TYR A 623 27.89 21.37 11.23
C TYR A 623 29.42 21.55 11.25
N PRO A 624 30.22 20.73 11.99
CA PRO A 624 31.67 20.83 11.93
C PRO A 624 32.26 20.60 10.53
N VAL A 625 31.61 19.79 9.68
CA VAL A 625 32.02 19.63 8.27
C VAL A 625 31.81 20.93 7.49
N VAL A 626 30.65 21.58 7.69
CA VAL A 626 30.36 22.87 7.06
C VAL A 626 31.34 23.93 7.53
N GLU A 627 31.67 23.96 8.82
CA GLU A 627 32.67 24.91 9.37
C GLU A 627 34.04 24.72 8.72
N ARG A 628 34.50 23.48 8.49
CA ARG A 628 35.75 23.22 7.72
C ARG A 628 35.65 23.72 6.28
N MET A 629 34.50 23.57 5.63
CA MET A 629 34.25 24.09 4.27
C MET A 629 34.33 25.62 4.25
N LEU A 630 33.66 26.28 5.19
CA LEU A 630 33.67 27.76 5.31
C LEU A 630 35.07 28.32 5.61
N ALA A 631 35.81 27.67 6.52
CA ALA A 631 37.17 28.04 6.85
C ALA A 631 38.10 28.00 5.62
N LYS A 632 37.95 26.94 4.77
CA LYS A 632 38.75 26.82 3.54
C LYS A 632 38.54 27.95 2.56
N ILE A 633 37.29 28.44 2.42
CA ILE A 633 36.96 29.54 1.50
C ILE A 633 36.97 30.91 2.17
N SER A 634 37.27 30.98 3.47
CA SER A 634 37.31 32.18 4.29
C SER A 634 36.03 33.02 4.17
N LYS A 635 34.86 32.35 4.24
CA LYS A 635 33.52 32.98 4.15
C LYS A 635 32.65 32.62 5.34
N HIS A 636 31.69 33.50 5.62
CA HIS A 636 30.65 33.22 6.61
C HIS A 636 29.49 32.42 6.00
N VAL A 637 28.79 31.64 6.83
CA VAL A 637 27.69 30.77 6.41
C VAL A 637 26.59 31.53 5.65
N GLY A 638 26.26 32.74 6.07
CA GLY A 638 25.25 33.60 5.39
C GLY A 638 25.62 34.02 3.96
N GLU A 639 26.92 34.06 3.63
CA GLU A 639 27.42 34.43 2.29
C GLU A 639 27.44 33.25 1.33
N VAL A 640 27.42 32.03 1.89
CA VAL A 640 27.57 30.74 1.16
C VAL A 640 26.23 30.08 0.90
N LEU A 641 25.28 30.23 1.84
CA LEU A 641 23.94 29.64 1.69
C LEU A 641 23.19 30.25 0.49
N GLY A 642 22.86 29.39 -0.49
CA GLY A 642 22.20 29.81 -1.73
C GLY A 642 23.15 30.37 -2.79
N ASN A 643 24.45 30.36 -2.55
CA ASN A 643 25.45 30.91 -3.46
C ASN A 643 26.29 29.79 -4.09
N ARG A 644 25.85 29.33 -5.25
CA ARG A 644 26.52 28.27 -6.01
C ARG A 644 27.97 28.62 -6.39
N ASP A 645 28.21 29.88 -6.74
CA ASP A 645 29.55 30.31 -7.19
C ASP A 645 30.56 30.27 -6.06
N ALA A 646 30.12 30.53 -4.82
CA ALA A 646 30.97 30.41 -3.63
C ALA A 646 31.41 28.97 -3.34
N LEU A 647 30.63 28.01 -3.76
CA LEU A 647 30.85 26.55 -3.50
C LEU A 647 31.63 25.87 -4.62
N ARG A 648 31.77 26.45 -5.82
CA ARG A 648 32.39 25.83 -7.01
C ARG A 648 33.82 25.32 -6.82
N GLY A 649 34.56 25.88 -5.88
CA GLY A 649 35.96 25.52 -5.61
C GLY A 649 36.13 24.39 -4.60
N LEU A 650 35.03 23.87 -4.01
CA LEU A 650 35.10 22.84 -2.98
C LEU A 650 34.97 21.45 -3.59
N SER A 651 35.99 20.60 -3.38
CA SER A 651 35.94 19.19 -3.74
C SER A 651 35.33 18.40 -2.57
N PRO A 652 34.23 17.64 -2.76
CA PRO A 652 33.62 16.85 -1.69
C PRO A 652 34.60 15.90 -1.00
N ALA A 653 35.52 15.31 -1.74
CA ALA A 653 36.49 14.34 -1.25
C ALA A 653 37.43 14.89 -0.16
N GLU A 654 37.64 16.21 -0.08
CA GLU A 654 38.52 16.86 0.87
C GLU A 654 37.92 16.99 2.28
N PHE A 655 36.61 16.82 2.42
CA PHE A 655 35.88 16.98 3.67
C PHE A 655 35.37 15.68 4.25
N VAL A 656 35.69 14.54 3.58
CA VAL A 656 35.38 13.20 4.07
C VAL A 656 36.19 12.91 5.32
N ASP A 657 35.57 12.32 6.33
CA ASP A 657 36.20 11.85 7.56
C ASP A 657 35.62 10.50 8.00
N ASP A 658 36.03 9.98 9.16
CA ASP A 658 35.63 8.68 9.69
C ASP A 658 34.11 8.59 9.97
N ARG A 659 33.41 9.74 10.09
CA ARG A 659 31.97 9.81 10.39
C ARG A 659 31.12 10.15 9.17
N PHE A 660 31.67 10.99 8.28
CA PHE A 660 30.93 11.54 7.13
C PHE A 660 31.65 11.19 5.83
N GLY A 661 31.09 10.28 5.09
CA GLY A 661 31.58 9.84 3.80
C GLY A 661 31.23 10.78 2.65
N LEU A 662 31.65 10.38 1.46
CA LEU A 662 31.43 11.14 0.23
C LEU A 662 29.93 11.40 -0.07
N PRO A 663 28.99 10.47 0.17
CA PRO A 663 27.57 10.74 -0.03
C PRO A 663 27.06 11.88 0.83
N THR A 664 27.29 11.86 2.14
CA THR A 664 26.85 12.90 3.07
C THR A 664 27.49 14.25 2.75
N VAL A 665 28.78 14.28 2.43
CA VAL A 665 29.47 15.53 2.06
C VAL A 665 28.88 16.14 0.78
N ARG A 666 28.52 15.33 -0.21
CA ARG A 666 27.81 15.79 -1.41
C ARG A 666 26.44 16.35 -1.09
N ASP A 667 25.67 15.69 -0.25
CA ASP A 667 24.36 16.17 0.18
C ASP A 667 24.46 17.50 0.92
N ILE A 668 25.46 17.67 1.78
CA ILE A 668 25.75 18.94 2.47
C ILE A 668 26.02 20.05 1.45
N LEU A 669 26.86 19.82 0.43
CA LEU A 669 27.15 20.82 -0.59
C LEU A 669 25.92 21.19 -1.41
N LEU A 670 25.11 20.21 -1.80
CA LEU A 670 23.83 20.45 -2.50
C LEU A 670 22.84 21.24 -1.63
N GLU A 671 22.81 20.96 -0.34
CA GLU A 671 21.95 21.69 0.59
C GLU A 671 22.43 23.11 0.86
N LEU A 672 23.75 23.35 0.90
CA LEU A 672 24.31 24.69 0.98
C LEU A 672 24.05 25.50 -0.31
N GLU A 673 24.08 24.84 -1.47
CA GLU A 673 23.75 25.45 -2.76
C GLU A 673 22.28 25.90 -2.84
N LYS A 674 21.37 25.08 -2.29
CA LYS A 674 19.93 25.32 -2.30
C LYS A 674 19.32 24.95 -0.94
N PRO A 675 19.49 25.81 0.07
CA PRO A 675 19.11 25.50 1.43
C PRO A 675 17.60 25.32 1.58
N GLY A 676 17.20 24.25 2.26
CA GLY A 676 15.81 23.96 2.55
C GLY A 676 14.94 23.75 1.31
N ARG A 677 15.50 23.20 0.23
CA ARG A 677 14.76 22.95 -0.99
C ARG A 677 13.50 22.12 -0.71
N ASP A 678 12.36 22.69 -1.09
CA ASP A 678 11.11 21.96 -1.11
C ASP A 678 11.09 20.99 -2.31
N PRO A 679 10.86 19.68 -2.11
CA PRO A 679 10.80 18.71 -3.20
C PRO A 679 9.53 18.86 -4.05
N ARG A 680 8.54 19.62 -3.57
CA ARG A 680 7.25 19.81 -4.24
C ARG A 680 7.41 20.67 -5.50
N PRO A 681 6.55 20.45 -6.53
CA PRO A 681 6.59 21.23 -7.76
C PRO A 681 6.20 22.70 -7.52
N GLU A 682 6.52 23.55 -8.48
CA GLU A 682 6.04 24.94 -8.48
C GLU A 682 4.52 24.99 -8.68
N PHE A 683 3.87 25.90 -7.97
CA PHE A 683 2.43 26.11 -8.05
C PHE A 683 2.02 26.64 -9.43
N LYS A 684 1.10 25.91 -10.10
CA LYS A 684 0.51 26.26 -11.41
C LYS A 684 -0.99 25.98 -11.36
N THR A 685 -1.76 26.71 -12.14
CA THR A 685 -3.22 26.56 -12.23
C THR A 685 -3.63 26.03 -13.59
N ALA A 686 -4.60 25.10 -13.63
CA ALA A 686 -5.20 24.62 -14.87
C ALA A 686 -6.21 25.67 -15.40
N THR A 687 -6.29 25.79 -16.71
CA THR A 687 -7.29 26.64 -17.38
C THR A 687 -8.33 25.74 -18.04
N PHE A 688 -9.50 25.63 -17.40
CA PHE A 688 -10.63 24.89 -18.00
C PHE A 688 -11.25 25.69 -19.15
N ARG A 689 -11.71 25.00 -20.19
CA ARG A 689 -12.30 25.63 -21.38
C ARG A 689 -13.69 26.17 -21.06
N GLU A 690 -13.92 27.44 -21.35
CA GLU A 690 -15.22 28.08 -21.20
C GLU A 690 -16.28 27.41 -22.12
N GLY A 691 -17.52 27.26 -21.63
CA GLY A 691 -18.63 26.68 -22.38
C GLY A 691 -18.69 25.14 -22.39
N VAL A 692 -17.81 24.44 -21.62
CA VAL A 692 -17.85 23.00 -21.45
C VAL A 692 -18.17 22.69 -19.97
N GLU A 693 -19.45 22.53 -19.65
CA GLU A 693 -19.94 22.36 -18.26
C GLU A 693 -20.53 20.97 -18.01
N LYS A 694 -21.06 20.32 -19.04
CA LYS A 694 -21.75 19.03 -18.95
C LYS A 694 -21.12 17.99 -19.88
N VAL A 695 -21.33 16.73 -19.56
CA VAL A 695 -20.92 15.61 -20.43
C VAL A 695 -21.49 15.73 -21.85
N SER A 696 -22.70 16.33 -21.98
CA SER A 696 -23.34 16.60 -23.27
C SER A 696 -22.66 17.66 -24.13
N ASP A 697 -21.83 18.52 -23.50
CA ASP A 697 -21.15 19.60 -24.21
C ASP A 697 -19.84 19.11 -24.84
N LEU A 698 -19.41 17.90 -24.48
CA LEU A 698 -18.20 17.27 -25.00
C LEU A 698 -18.49 16.69 -26.39
N THR A 699 -17.61 17.02 -27.31
CA THR A 699 -17.61 16.38 -28.63
C THR A 699 -16.28 15.62 -28.83
N PRO A 700 -16.34 14.43 -29.45
CA PRO A 700 -15.13 13.70 -29.81
C PRO A 700 -14.17 14.58 -30.65
N GLY A 701 -12.89 14.53 -30.31
CA GLY A 701 -11.86 15.37 -30.91
C GLY A 701 -11.54 16.66 -30.17
N MET A 702 -12.33 17.07 -29.17
CA MET A 702 -11.99 18.24 -28.34
C MET A 702 -10.69 17.99 -27.56
N VAL A 703 -9.81 19.02 -27.59
CA VAL A 703 -8.59 19.06 -26.77
C VAL A 703 -8.85 19.99 -25.61
N LEU A 704 -8.64 19.47 -24.39
CA LEU A 704 -8.92 20.14 -23.12
C LEU A 704 -7.70 20.04 -22.20
N GLU A 705 -7.56 20.99 -21.30
CA GLU A 705 -6.72 20.81 -20.10
C GLU A 705 -7.56 20.17 -19.01
N GLY A 706 -6.95 19.25 -18.25
CA GLY A 706 -7.60 18.64 -17.10
C GLY A 706 -6.61 18.39 -15.98
N VAL A 707 -7.17 18.16 -14.80
CA VAL A 707 -6.40 17.82 -13.59
C VAL A 707 -6.57 16.33 -13.32
N VAL A 708 -5.47 15.63 -13.15
CA VAL A 708 -5.50 14.20 -12.77
C VAL A 708 -6.04 14.10 -11.34
N THR A 709 -7.19 13.46 -11.17
CA THR A 709 -7.85 13.28 -9.87
C THR A 709 -7.39 12.00 -9.18
N ASN A 710 -7.15 10.95 -9.97
CA ASN A 710 -6.73 9.64 -9.44
C ASN A 710 -5.97 8.85 -10.51
N VAL A 711 -4.97 8.06 -10.09
CA VAL A 711 -4.21 7.16 -10.95
C VAL A 711 -4.42 5.73 -10.48
N ALA A 712 -4.77 4.86 -11.41
CA ALA A 712 -5.00 3.44 -11.18
C ALA A 712 -4.11 2.60 -12.11
N ALA A 713 -3.90 1.33 -11.80
CA ALA A 713 -3.07 0.44 -12.62
C ALA A 713 -3.50 0.36 -14.12
N PHE A 714 -4.77 0.58 -14.42
CA PHE A 714 -5.32 0.55 -15.79
C PHE A 714 -5.41 1.91 -16.47
N GLY A 715 -5.08 3.02 -15.78
CA GLY A 715 -5.14 4.36 -16.35
C GLY A 715 -5.35 5.47 -15.33
N ALA A 716 -5.57 6.70 -15.81
CA ALA A 716 -5.77 7.88 -14.99
C ALA A 716 -7.17 8.49 -15.17
N PHE A 717 -7.76 8.93 -14.08
CA PHE A 717 -8.98 9.71 -14.06
C PHE A 717 -8.61 11.20 -14.09
N ILE A 718 -9.30 11.94 -14.96
CA ILE A 718 -8.97 13.34 -15.22
C ILE A 718 -10.22 14.18 -15.17
N ASP A 719 -10.24 15.16 -14.29
CA ASP A 719 -11.26 16.22 -14.28
C ASP A 719 -10.95 17.21 -15.41
N ILE A 720 -11.81 17.23 -16.41
CA ILE A 720 -11.72 18.07 -17.60
C ILE A 720 -12.70 19.23 -17.60
N GLY A 721 -13.28 19.51 -16.44
CA GLY A 721 -14.21 20.60 -16.31
C GLY A 721 -15.69 20.21 -16.47
N VAL A 722 -16.06 18.94 -16.51
CA VAL A 722 -17.45 18.44 -16.49
C VAL A 722 -17.75 17.66 -15.20
N HIS A 723 -19.02 17.41 -14.88
CA HIS A 723 -19.42 16.75 -13.61
C HIS A 723 -18.96 15.28 -13.47
N GLN A 724 -18.21 14.76 -14.43
CA GLN A 724 -17.74 13.39 -14.48
C GLN A 724 -16.28 13.37 -14.92
N ASP A 725 -15.43 12.66 -14.16
CA ASP A 725 -14.05 12.45 -14.57
C ASP A 725 -13.97 11.58 -15.83
N GLY A 726 -13.13 11.98 -16.76
CA GLY A 726 -12.81 11.17 -17.94
C GLY A 726 -11.69 10.17 -17.60
N LEU A 727 -11.68 9.03 -18.30
CA LEU A 727 -10.65 8.01 -18.15
C LEU A 727 -9.69 8.04 -19.34
N VAL A 728 -8.41 8.19 -19.06
CA VAL A 728 -7.33 7.86 -19.99
C VAL A 728 -6.83 6.46 -19.65
N HIS A 729 -7.12 5.49 -20.50
CA HIS A 729 -6.61 4.14 -20.34
C HIS A 729 -5.07 4.11 -20.51
N VAL A 730 -4.37 3.20 -19.82
CA VAL A 730 -2.91 3.10 -19.86
C VAL A 730 -2.34 3.06 -21.29
N SER A 731 -3.01 2.39 -22.20
CA SER A 731 -2.63 2.34 -23.63
C SER A 731 -2.81 3.65 -24.39
N ALA A 732 -3.55 4.62 -23.85
CA ALA A 732 -3.82 5.93 -24.43
C ALA A 732 -3.00 7.07 -23.78
N MET A 733 -2.12 6.76 -22.82
CA MET A 733 -1.31 7.74 -22.09
C MET A 733 -0.02 8.10 -22.82
N SER A 734 0.59 7.15 -23.53
CA SER A 734 1.86 7.33 -24.24
C SER A 734 1.90 6.52 -25.53
N THR A 735 2.75 6.93 -26.45
CA THR A 735 3.10 6.17 -27.68
C THR A 735 4.05 5.02 -27.38
N LYS A 736 4.78 5.08 -26.24
CA LYS A 736 5.64 4.00 -25.76
C LYS A 736 4.83 3.10 -24.83
N PHE A 737 5.18 1.81 -24.80
CA PHE A 737 4.59 0.90 -23.82
C PHE A 737 4.97 1.35 -22.40
N ILE A 738 3.97 1.53 -21.56
CA ILE A 738 4.11 1.85 -20.13
C ILE A 738 3.46 0.74 -19.32
N LYS A 739 4.13 0.32 -18.28
CA LYS A 739 3.62 -0.70 -17.37
C LYS A 739 2.82 -0.07 -16.22
N ASP A 740 3.28 1.06 -15.73
CA ASP A 740 2.67 1.78 -14.61
C ASP A 740 2.26 3.21 -15.03
N PRO A 741 0.96 3.57 -14.99
CA PRO A 741 0.48 4.91 -15.28
C PRO A 741 1.17 6.04 -14.51
N HIS A 742 1.67 5.76 -13.29
CA HIS A 742 2.41 6.72 -12.47
C HIS A 742 3.78 7.14 -13.07
N GLU A 743 4.30 6.39 -14.04
CA GLU A 743 5.49 6.80 -14.79
C GLU A 743 5.24 8.02 -15.69
N VAL A 744 3.97 8.26 -16.06
CA VAL A 744 3.57 9.30 -17.00
C VAL A 744 2.85 10.45 -16.33
N VAL A 745 1.96 10.17 -15.35
CA VAL A 745 1.15 11.18 -14.69
C VAL A 745 1.09 10.96 -13.18
N LYS A 746 0.80 12.04 -12.45
CA LYS A 746 0.62 12.04 -10.99
C LYS A 746 -0.70 12.68 -10.62
N ALA A 747 -1.31 12.26 -9.51
CA ALA A 747 -2.50 12.93 -8.99
C ALA A 747 -2.22 14.42 -8.72
N GLY A 748 -3.17 15.30 -9.10
CA GLY A 748 -2.99 16.75 -9.04
C GLY A 748 -2.24 17.37 -10.22
N GLN A 749 -1.68 16.58 -11.13
CA GLN A 749 -0.96 17.10 -12.32
C GLN A 749 -1.94 17.61 -13.36
N ILE A 750 -1.58 18.77 -13.98
CA ILE A 750 -2.31 19.32 -15.11
C ILE A 750 -1.80 18.66 -16.40
N VAL A 751 -2.72 18.12 -17.19
CA VAL A 751 -2.43 17.41 -18.44
C VAL A 751 -3.34 17.89 -19.58
N LYS A 752 -2.83 17.80 -20.82
CA LYS A 752 -3.66 17.99 -22.02
C LYS A 752 -4.21 16.65 -22.47
N VAL A 753 -5.50 16.62 -22.73
CA VAL A 753 -6.22 15.40 -23.16
C VAL A 753 -7.13 15.70 -24.33
N LYS A 754 -7.35 14.69 -25.16
CA LYS A 754 -8.30 14.74 -26.29
C LYS A 754 -9.44 13.78 -25.99
N VAL A 755 -10.65 14.22 -26.23
CA VAL A 755 -11.86 13.41 -26.06
C VAL A 755 -11.94 12.39 -27.21
N LEU A 756 -11.98 11.09 -26.89
CA LEU A 756 -12.14 10.02 -27.87
C LEU A 756 -13.61 9.65 -28.06
N GLU A 757 -14.30 9.44 -26.96
CA GLU A 757 -15.69 8.96 -26.96
C GLU A 757 -16.43 9.53 -25.74
N VAL A 758 -17.72 9.80 -25.90
CA VAL A 758 -18.61 10.29 -24.84
C VAL A 758 -19.86 9.45 -24.83
N ASP A 759 -20.08 8.67 -23.79
CA ASP A 759 -21.35 7.96 -23.54
C ASP A 759 -22.15 8.71 -22.46
N VAL A 760 -23.05 9.55 -22.93
CA VAL A 760 -23.91 10.38 -22.08
C VAL A 760 -24.87 9.53 -21.22
N LYS A 761 -25.33 8.38 -21.73
CA LYS A 761 -26.24 7.48 -20.98
C LYS A 761 -25.56 6.81 -19.82
N ARG A 762 -24.30 6.38 -20.01
CA ARG A 762 -23.47 5.71 -19.01
C ARG A 762 -22.59 6.68 -18.21
N GLN A 763 -22.64 7.96 -18.53
CA GLN A 763 -21.75 8.99 -17.97
C GLN A 763 -20.28 8.59 -18.04
N ARG A 764 -19.84 8.03 -19.19
CA ARG A 764 -18.46 7.64 -19.41
C ARG A 764 -17.82 8.54 -20.46
N ILE A 765 -16.59 8.99 -20.17
CA ILE A 765 -15.78 9.82 -21.06
C ILE A 765 -14.46 9.11 -21.27
N ALA A 766 -14.17 8.71 -22.50
CA ALA A 766 -12.88 8.15 -22.86
C ALA A 766 -11.97 9.26 -23.39
N LEU A 767 -10.79 9.35 -22.83
CA LEU A 767 -9.79 10.37 -23.13
C LEU A 767 -8.47 9.74 -23.61
N THR A 768 -7.68 10.51 -24.34
CA THR A 768 -6.29 10.17 -24.70
C THR A 768 -5.35 11.35 -24.44
N MET A 769 -4.13 11.04 -24.02
CA MET A 769 -3.03 12.00 -23.97
C MET A 769 -2.24 12.04 -25.27
N ARG A 770 -2.49 11.12 -26.19
CA ARG A 770 -1.89 11.06 -27.54
C ARG A 770 -2.73 11.90 -28.48
N MET A 771 -2.24 13.08 -28.83
CA MET A 771 -2.97 14.05 -29.66
C MET A 771 -3.26 13.57 -31.10
N ASP A 772 -2.48 12.59 -31.58
CA ASP A 772 -2.57 12.02 -32.94
C ASP A 772 -3.60 10.89 -33.04
N ASP A 773 -4.19 10.42 -31.93
CA ASP A 773 -5.18 9.36 -31.95
C ASP A 773 -6.42 9.77 -32.75
N GLU A 774 -6.89 8.90 -33.65
CA GLU A 774 -8.12 9.11 -34.43
C GLU A 774 -9.37 8.92 -33.55
N VAL A 775 -10.34 9.78 -33.75
CA VAL A 775 -11.61 9.76 -33.02
C VAL A 775 -12.51 8.63 -33.56
N GLY A 776 -13.04 7.79 -32.67
CA GLY A 776 -13.98 6.72 -33.03
C GLY A 776 -13.39 5.31 -33.21
N VAL A 777 -12.05 5.11 -33.06
CA VAL A 777 -11.38 3.80 -33.24
C VAL A 777 -11.21 3.04 -31.91
N ALA A 778 -11.56 3.62 -30.77
CA ALA A 778 -11.29 3.05 -29.45
C ALA A 778 -12.10 1.78 -29.11
N ALA A 779 -13.27 1.56 -29.73
CA ALA A 779 -14.16 0.44 -29.39
C ALA A 779 -13.68 -0.95 -29.89
N ALA A 780 -12.69 -1.01 -30.80
CA ALA A 780 -12.24 -2.28 -31.39
C ALA A 780 -11.05 -2.94 -30.67
N ARG A 781 -10.40 -2.23 -29.72
CA ARG A 781 -9.17 -2.72 -29.06
C ARG A 781 -9.37 -3.30 -27.65
N SER A 782 -10.52 -3.15 -27.05
CA SER A 782 -10.81 -3.66 -25.70
C SER A 782 -11.38 -5.08 -25.66
N SER A 783 -11.65 -5.73 -26.80
CA SER A 783 -12.23 -7.08 -26.90
C SER A 783 -11.33 -8.13 -27.57
N GLY A 784 -10.03 -7.82 -27.80
CA GLY A 784 -9.10 -8.71 -28.48
C GLY A 784 -8.10 -9.35 -27.52
N GLY A 785 -8.49 -10.38 -26.77
CA GLY A 785 -7.57 -11.33 -26.14
C GLY A 785 -6.91 -12.22 -27.20
N ALA A 786 -5.61 -12.33 -27.12
CA ALA A 786 -4.65 -13.14 -27.83
C ALA A 786 -5.19 -14.31 -28.70
N GLN A 787 -5.03 -14.21 -29.98
CA GLN A 787 -5.02 -15.36 -30.86
C GLN A 787 -3.67 -15.43 -31.61
N GLN A 788 -2.94 -16.49 -31.30
CA GLN A 788 -1.63 -16.81 -31.85
C GLN A 788 -1.69 -17.06 -33.34
N ASP A 789 -0.80 -16.41 -34.06
CA ASP A 789 -0.39 -16.74 -35.44
C ASP A 789 0.09 -18.19 -35.51
N ARG A 790 -0.56 -18.99 -36.34
CA ARG A 790 0.06 -20.14 -37.04
C ARG A 790 -0.35 -20.11 -38.49
N GLY A 791 0.63 -19.81 -39.32
CA GLY A 791 0.50 -19.78 -40.74
C GLY A 791 0.17 -21.13 -41.39
N GLY A 792 -0.46 -21.06 -42.51
CA GLY A 792 -0.68 -22.20 -43.44
C GLY A 792 -1.46 -21.79 -44.65
N ALA A 793 -0.78 -21.71 -45.76
CA ALA A 793 -1.25 -21.35 -47.09
C ALA A 793 -2.29 -22.32 -47.66
N GLY A 794 -3.18 -21.80 -48.53
CA GLY A 794 -3.82 -22.68 -49.54
C GLY A 794 -5.21 -22.27 -50.02
N ARG A 795 -5.22 -21.50 -51.11
CA ARG A 795 -6.06 -21.53 -52.35
C ARG A 795 -7.58 -21.71 -52.30
N SER A 796 -8.22 -20.67 -52.85
CA SER A 796 -9.18 -20.68 -53.98
C SER A 796 -10.60 -21.22 -53.81
N GLY A 797 -11.55 -20.38 -54.20
CA GLY A 797 -12.66 -20.80 -55.06
C GLY A 797 -14.07 -20.55 -54.58
N GLY A 798 -14.72 -19.56 -55.19
CA GLY A 798 -16.10 -19.77 -55.72
C GLY A 798 -17.31 -19.45 -54.89
N GLY A 799 -17.86 -18.30 -55.10
CA GLY A 799 -19.23 -18.09 -55.61
C GLY A 799 -20.44 -18.51 -54.74
N GLY A 800 -21.34 -17.57 -54.44
CA GLY A 800 -22.72 -17.90 -54.21
C GLY A 800 -23.51 -16.86 -53.40
N ARG A 801 -24.33 -16.10 -54.07
CA ARG A 801 -25.31 -15.13 -53.58
C ARG A 801 -26.34 -15.73 -52.63
N GLY A 802 -26.84 -14.95 -51.68
CA GLY A 802 -28.11 -15.19 -50.99
C GLY A 802 -28.41 -14.09 -49.99
N ALA A 803 -29.34 -13.23 -50.32
CA ALA A 803 -29.78 -12.08 -49.52
C ALA A 803 -30.81 -12.43 -48.46
N GLN A 804 -31.05 -11.47 -47.55
CA GLN A 804 -32.15 -11.26 -46.62
C GLN A 804 -32.06 -12.00 -45.26
N GLN A 805 -32.17 -11.39 -44.13
CA GLN A 805 -33.11 -10.38 -43.64
C GLN A 805 -32.61 -9.77 -42.33
N GLN A 806 -32.75 -8.46 -42.18
CA GLN A 806 -32.61 -7.68 -40.97
C GLN A 806 -33.60 -8.14 -39.88
N ARG A 807 -33.12 -8.36 -38.70
CA ARG A 807 -33.86 -8.10 -37.45
C ARG A 807 -32.92 -7.39 -36.48
N SER A 808 -33.21 -6.13 -36.26
CA SER A 808 -32.72 -5.26 -35.22
C SER A 808 -32.93 -5.89 -33.84
N ARG A 809 -31.87 -6.03 -33.08
CA ARG A 809 -31.89 -6.13 -31.61
C ARG A 809 -30.99 -5.04 -31.08
N GLU A 810 -31.58 -4.10 -30.35
CA GLU A 810 -30.93 -3.11 -29.54
C GLU A 810 -30.07 -3.84 -28.48
N PRO A 811 -28.85 -3.35 -28.17
CA PRO A 811 -28.15 -3.77 -26.98
C PRO A 811 -28.42 -2.81 -25.81
N GLU A 812 -29.12 -3.27 -24.81
CA GLU A 812 -29.10 -2.71 -23.45
C GLU A 812 -27.83 -3.17 -22.78
N ALA A 813 -27.10 -2.26 -22.11
CA ALA A 813 -26.30 -2.60 -20.93
C ALA A 813 -25.62 -1.39 -20.29
N GLY A 814 -25.76 -1.25 -18.98
CA GLY A 814 -24.96 -0.38 -18.11
C GLY A 814 -23.98 -1.22 -17.28
N GLY A 815 -22.68 -0.94 -17.36
CA GLY A 815 -21.65 -1.70 -16.61
C GLY A 815 -21.51 -1.29 -15.14
N ALA A 816 -21.07 -2.23 -14.31
CA ALA A 816 -20.98 -2.18 -12.85
C ALA A 816 -20.13 -1.03 -12.26
N MET A 817 -19.21 -0.49 -13.04
CA MET A 817 -18.33 0.61 -12.60
C MET A 817 -19.04 1.95 -12.48
N ALA A 818 -20.01 2.25 -13.35
CA ALA A 818 -20.76 3.52 -13.31
C ALA A 818 -21.65 3.64 -12.06
N ALA A 819 -22.21 2.51 -11.57
CA ALA A 819 -23.04 2.47 -10.37
C ALA A 819 -22.23 2.59 -9.06
N ALA A 820 -20.98 2.12 -9.04
CA ALA A 820 -20.08 2.27 -7.90
C ALA A 820 -19.66 3.74 -7.68
N PHE A 821 -19.46 4.49 -8.77
CA PHE A 821 -19.10 5.91 -8.71
C PHE A 821 -20.27 6.82 -8.38
N ALA A 822 -21.49 6.48 -8.80
CA ALA A 822 -22.68 7.28 -8.47
C ALA A 822 -23.01 7.24 -6.96
N LYS A 823 -22.73 6.14 -6.26
CA LYS A 823 -22.94 6.02 -4.79
C LYS A 823 -21.85 6.70 -3.94
N LEU A 824 -20.65 6.88 -4.45
CA LEU A 824 -19.60 7.66 -3.75
C LEU A 824 -19.88 9.17 -3.73
N LYS A 825 -20.75 9.68 -4.61
CA LYS A 825 -21.18 11.09 -4.66
C LYS A 825 -22.46 11.37 -3.87
N GLN A 826 -23.10 10.36 -3.26
CA GLN A 826 -24.36 10.53 -2.51
C GLN A 826 -24.26 10.30 -0.99
N LYS A 827 -23.07 10.20 -0.44
CA LYS A 827 -22.86 10.23 1.01
C LYS A 827 -22.05 11.44 1.44
#